data_03dd20b424347c42daa8aa94af5dd926
#
_entry.id   03dd20b424347c42daa8aa94af5dd926
#
_cell.length_a   1.000
_cell.length_b   1.000
_cell.length_c   1.000
_cell.angle_alpha   90.00
_cell.angle_beta   90.00
_cell.angle_gamma   90.00
#
_symmetry.space_group_name_H-M   'P 1'
#
loop_
_entity.id
_entity.type
_entity.pdbx_description
1 polymer ?
#
loop_
_entity_poly.entity_id
_entity_poly.type
_entity_poly.pdbx_seq_one_letter_code
_entity_poly.pdbx_strand_id
1 'polypeptide(L)'
;MSESKVSIAPASERVAHTCSLVDSVTRLRYVNANRAEALERLGILRVRDLLLNVPHRYLDFSHRVQIAFAQIGEDATITGRVASVKTKRPRPKMVIIEIEVVDDTGVLTASFFRQPWIAEQIHVDDEVALSGKVLFAYGYRQMKSPFYEVLSTAKSDSNDEARSKETPSKAAILPVHPATEGVSPAWMRRIMSAALADTGSVCDWLPSELVTKHHLMSLSSALREVHFPSSLDAAEQARRRLAFDELLSLQLALLARRNLELAGHRPFEHVIDGPKVKALIEALPFALTDEQNHAAQEILSDMTAPRIMNRLLLGDVGTGKTAVAAVALAAAADSSTQAAVMAPTSVLAQQYAQKIGPLLSLAGITWALITGSTSEEERQQIELCLADGSLSVVFGTTALLSDRMVFKQLTLAVVDEQHRFGVDQRTALRKKGQGVDLLAMSATPIPRTLALSLYGDVDTSRITKRPKAGAGVTTKLCVPENLDQAYAAISEAVQAGHQAYLVCPLIDPSDSEEELEDVPEAVRTNGKLYSATRVYEELSKTVFKDFTCDLLTGRLPEAQKDQVMEKFRANKTQILVSTTVIEVGVDVPNATVMVVFNADRFGLATLHQLRGRVGRGDFPGTVYLASNAKRGSIARKRLAALEQTSDGARLAELDLELRHEGETLGYRQSGGTTLKISDLYADADLIEAAHMDALAITAQDPNLTSDAYATLGIEAKDRFGIYFEELGYK
;
A
#
# COMPACT_ATOMS: atom_id res chain seq x y z
N MET A 1 -1.93 7.15 67.29
CA MET A 1 -2.42 7.14 65.90
C MET A 1 -2.34 8.56 65.38
N SER A 2 -1.30 8.91 64.63
CA SER A 2 -1.14 10.24 64.03
C SER A 2 -1.81 10.23 62.66
N GLU A 3 -2.87 10.99 62.55
CA GLU A 3 -3.51 11.28 61.28
C GLU A 3 -2.50 12.04 60.37
N SER A 4 -2.00 11.37 59.36
CA SER A 4 -1.23 12.04 58.31
C SER A 4 -2.17 12.93 57.52
N LYS A 5 -2.16 14.25 57.80
CA LYS A 5 -2.84 15.24 56.97
C LYS A 5 -2.26 15.16 55.57
N VAL A 6 -2.98 14.57 54.64
CA VAL A 6 -2.73 14.68 53.20
C VAL A 6 -2.86 16.17 52.84
N SER A 7 -1.76 16.84 52.62
CA SER A 7 -1.76 18.23 52.17
C SER A 7 -2.23 18.23 50.70
N ILE A 8 -3.45 18.65 50.48
CA ILE A 8 -4.00 18.86 49.14
C ILE A 8 -3.50 20.22 48.66
N ALA A 9 -2.74 20.25 47.59
CA ALA A 9 -2.27 21.49 46.94
C ALA A 9 -3.46 22.44 46.64
N PRO A 10 -3.27 23.76 46.78
CA PRO A 10 -4.32 24.74 46.50
C PRO A 10 -4.83 24.64 45.06
N ALA A 11 -6.11 24.94 44.85
CA ALA A 11 -6.78 24.82 43.55
C ALA A 11 -6.08 25.60 42.42
N SER A 12 -5.43 26.74 42.77
CA SER A 12 -4.64 27.54 41.83
C SER A 12 -3.40 26.83 41.30
N GLU A 13 -2.73 26.01 42.12
CA GLU A 13 -1.59 25.20 41.70
C GLU A 13 -2.00 23.97 40.89
N ARG A 14 -3.21 23.47 41.06
CA ARG A 14 -3.76 22.34 40.33
C ARG A 14 -4.22 22.70 38.93
N VAL A 15 -4.65 23.95 38.71
CA VAL A 15 -5.17 24.45 37.42
C VAL A 15 -4.08 25.05 36.55
N ALA A 16 -2.94 25.47 37.14
CA ALA A 16 -1.89 26.24 36.45
C ALA A 16 -1.14 25.48 35.35
N HIS A 17 -1.32 24.14 35.22
CA HIS A 17 -0.58 23.29 34.29
C HIS A 17 -1.42 22.28 33.50
N THR A 18 -2.74 22.41 33.46
CA THR A 18 -3.59 21.55 32.64
C THR A 18 -3.65 22.04 31.21
N CYS A 19 -3.17 21.21 30.28
CA CYS A 19 -3.31 21.40 28.86
C CYS A 19 -4.41 20.48 28.31
N SER A 20 -5.19 20.98 27.38
CA SER A 20 -6.14 20.19 26.59
C SER A 20 -5.42 19.54 25.40
N LEU A 21 -5.96 18.45 24.86
CA LEU A 21 -5.44 17.80 23.63
C LEU A 21 -5.39 18.76 22.42
N VAL A 22 -6.32 19.71 22.35
CA VAL A 22 -6.41 20.69 21.25
C VAL A 22 -5.49 21.89 21.42
N ASP A 23 -4.87 22.05 22.58
CA ASP A 23 -3.96 23.17 22.83
C ASP A 23 -2.68 23.03 21.97
N SER A 24 -2.07 24.19 21.63
CA SER A 24 -0.78 24.24 20.98
C SER A 24 0.32 23.62 21.88
N VAL A 25 1.28 22.92 21.29
CA VAL A 25 2.46 22.39 21.98
C VAL A 25 3.29 23.47 22.68
N THR A 26 3.15 24.73 22.26
CA THR A 26 3.84 25.89 22.87
C THR A 26 3.41 26.15 24.32
N ARG A 27 2.26 25.61 24.75
CA ARG A 27 1.79 25.67 26.14
C ARG A 27 2.47 24.69 27.09
N LEU A 28 3.11 23.66 26.51
CA LEU A 28 3.78 22.63 27.29
C LEU A 28 5.09 23.14 27.90
N ARG A 29 5.39 22.66 29.09
CA ARG A 29 6.70 22.87 29.72
C ARG A 29 7.79 22.35 28.79
N TYR A 30 8.93 23.02 28.78
CA TYR A 30 10.10 22.70 27.97
C TYR A 30 9.97 22.94 26.45
N VAL A 31 8.85 23.47 25.96
CA VAL A 31 8.69 23.86 24.56
C VAL A 31 8.89 25.37 24.43
N ASN A 32 10.05 25.78 23.91
CA ASN A 32 10.36 27.14 23.50
C ASN A 32 10.11 27.33 21.99
N ALA A 33 10.25 28.56 21.47
CA ALA A 33 10.01 28.85 20.06
C ALA A 33 10.79 27.96 19.09
N ASN A 34 12.09 27.74 19.35
CA ASN A 34 12.94 26.92 18.48
C ASN A 34 12.51 25.44 18.49
N ARG A 35 12.07 24.92 19.64
CA ARG A 35 11.57 23.53 19.73
C ARG A 35 10.17 23.41 19.13
N ALA A 36 9.33 24.43 19.27
CA ALA A 36 8.04 24.45 18.60
C ALA A 36 8.19 24.37 17.09
N GLU A 37 9.09 25.16 16.49
CA GLU A 37 9.43 25.09 15.07
C GLU A 37 9.98 23.71 14.66
N ALA A 38 10.82 23.09 15.51
CA ALA A 38 11.32 21.76 15.26
C ALA A 38 10.21 20.69 15.33
N LEU A 39 9.25 20.80 16.25
CA LEU A 39 8.08 19.95 16.35
C LEU A 39 7.14 20.14 15.15
N GLU A 40 6.95 21.37 14.68
CA GLU A 40 6.15 21.68 13.48
C GLU A 40 6.71 20.98 12.23
N ARG A 41 8.03 20.91 12.07
CA ARG A 41 8.67 20.13 10.98
C ARG A 41 8.36 18.64 11.03
N LEU A 42 7.97 18.09 12.18
CA LEU A 42 7.45 16.73 12.36
C LEU A 42 5.93 16.64 12.20
N GLY A 43 5.24 17.75 11.88
CA GLY A 43 3.79 17.82 11.82
C GLY A 43 3.10 17.82 13.20
N ILE A 44 3.83 18.20 14.27
CA ILE A 44 3.34 18.23 15.63
C ILE A 44 3.05 19.67 16.02
N LEU A 45 1.77 20.05 15.96
CA LEU A 45 1.30 21.41 16.29
C LEU A 45 0.53 21.46 17.59
N ARG A 46 -0.22 20.41 17.91
CA ARG A 46 -1.08 20.31 19.11
C ARG A 46 -0.53 19.26 20.07
N VAL A 47 -0.94 19.36 21.33
CA VAL A 47 -0.62 18.37 22.37
C VAL A 47 -1.04 16.95 21.93
N ARG A 48 -2.19 16.84 21.28
CA ARG A 48 -2.67 15.60 20.69
C ARG A 48 -1.70 15.01 19.67
N ASP A 49 -1.18 15.82 18.74
CA ASP A 49 -0.26 15.34 17.70
C ASP A 49 1.02 14.79 18.33
N LEU A 50 1.45 15.40 19.44
CA LEU A 50 2.59 14.93 20.21
C LEU A 50 2.29 13.58 20.87
N LEU A 51 1.15 13.44 21.55
CA LEU A 51 0.77 12.20 22.26
C LEU A 51 0.44 11.04 21.30
N LEU A 52 0.09 11.32 20.06
CA LEU A 52 -0.09 10.32 18.99
C LEU A 52 1.18 10.08 18.16
N ASN A 53 2.28 10.79 18.44
CA ASN A 53 3.57 10.53 17.81
C ASN A 53 4.27 9.38 18.53
N VAL A 54 3.82 8.15 18.22
CA VAL A 54 4.29 6.93 18.88
C VAL A 54 5.76 6.65 18.62
N PRO A 55 6.49 5.99 19.55
CA PRO A 55 7.84 5.54 19.30
C PRO A 55 7.85 4.51 18.16
N HIS A 56 8.85 4.60 17.30
CA HIS A 56 9.05 3.59 16.25
C HIS A 56 9.82 2.36 16.77
N ARG A 57 10.36 2.43 18.01
CA ARG A 57 11.12 1.33 18.60
C ARG A 57 11.30 1.57 20.11
N TYR A 58 11.53 0.49 20.83
CA TYR A 58 11.86 0.52 22.26
C TYR A 58 13.24 -0.07 22.48
N LEU A 59 14.00 0.49 23.42
CA LEU A 59 15.26 -0.04 23.91
C LEU A 59 15.00 -0.65 25.28
N ASP A 60 15.12 -1.96 25.35
CA ASP A 60 14.97 -2.68 26.62
C ASP A 60 16.30 -2.75 27.34
N PHE A 61 16.37 -2.03 28.45
CA PHE A 61 17.54 -2.04 29.37
C PHE A 61 17.32 -2.96 30.57
N SER A 62 16.20 -3.70 30.63
CA SER A 62 15.95 -4.67 31.70
C SER A 62 16.84 -5.91 31.55
N HIS A 63 17.18 -6.26 30.32
CA HIS A 63 18.06 -7.37 29.97
C HIS A 63 19.43 -6.86 29.52
N ARG A 64 20.21 -6.37 30.48
CA ARG A 64 21.63 -5.96 30.24
C ARG A 64 22.49 -7.21 30.13
N VAL A 65 23.18 -7.33 29.01
CA VAL A 65 24.14 -8.42 28.77
C VAL A 65 25.55 -7.88 28.93
N GLN A 66 26.39 -8.59 29.67
CA GLN A 66 27.79 -8.27 29.75
C GLN A 66 28.51 -8.54 28.42
N ILE A 67 29.56 -7.76 28.11
CA ILE A 67 30.21 -7.81 26.79
C ILE A 67 30.66 -9.21 26.42
N ALA A 68 31.22 -9.99 27.36
CA ALA A 68 31.69 -11.34 27.09
C ALA A 68 30.57 -12.36 26.74
N PHE A 69 29.35 -12.12 27.21
CA PHE A 69 28.21 -13.04 27.03
C PHE A 69 27.25 -12.61 25.91
N ALA A 70 27.46 -11.44 25.29
CA ALA A 70 26.67 -10.98 24.18
C ALA A 70 26.84 -11.90 22.96
N GLN A 71 25.73 -12.47 22.46
CA GLN A 71 25.73 -13.40 21.34
C GLN A 71 25.99 -12.67 20.02
N ILE A 72 26.86 -13.26 19.19
CA ILE A 72 27.21 -12.69 17.90
C ILE A 72 26.06 -12.92 16.91
N GLY A 73 25.65 -11.86 16.25
CA GLY A 73 24.54 -11.89 15.28
C GLY A 73 23.18 -11.50 15.87
N GLU A 74 23.06 -11.38 17.18
CA GLU A 74 21.84 -10.98 17.88
C GLU A 74 21.90 -9.52 18.35
N ASP A 75 20.73 -8.93 18.57
CA ASP A 75 20.61 -7.61 19.19
C ASP A 75 20.78 -7.73 20.71
N ALA A 76 21.63 -6.90 21.28
CA ALA A 76 21.89 -6.87 22.72
C ALA A 76 22.03 -5.43 23.23
N THR A 77 21.67 -5.24 24.49
CA THR A 77 21.93 -3.99 25.21
C THR A 77 23.10 -4.19 26.18
N ILE A 78 24.15 -3.42 25.97
CA ILE A 78 25.40 -3.46 26.74
C ILE A 78 25.60 -2.13 27.44
N THR A 79 25.95 -2.17 28.70
CA THR A 79 26.35 -0.99 29.48
C THR A 79 27.79 -1.09 29.85
N GLY A 80 28.49 0.05 29.80
CA GLY A 80 29.90 0.09 30.20
C GLY A 80 30.45 1.52 30.20
N ARG A 81 31.70 1.65 30.62
CA ARG A 81 32.42 2.90 30.66
C ARG A 81 33.17 3.14 29.37
N VAL A 82 33.12 4.37 28.86
CA VAL A 82 33.87 4.79 27.68
C VAL A 82 35.37 4.87 28.00
N ALA A 83 36.13 3.98 27.40
CA ALA A 83 37.59 3.96 27.54
C ALA A 83 38.32 4.88 26.55
N SER A 84 37.77 4.98 25.32
CA SER A 84 38.35 5.87 24.30
C SER A 84 37.29 6.33 23.28
N VAL A 85 37.50 7.54 22.75
CA VAL A 85 36.73 8.11 21.62
C VAL A 85 37.74 8.50 20.53
N LYS A 86 37.61 7.88 19.35
CA LYS A 86 38.53 8.09 18.23
C LYS A 86 37.76 8.54 16.98
N THR A 87 38.20 9.63 16.34
CA THR A 87 37.68 10.12 15.08
C THR A 87 38.57 9.66 13.93
N LYS A 88 38.02 8.89 12.99
CA LYS A 88 38.70 8.44 11.76
C LYS A 88 38.10 9.11 10.55
N ARG A 89 38.93 9.52 9.58
CA ARG A 89 38.51 10.12 8.31
C ARG A 89 39.11 9.32 7.12
N PRO A 90 38.59 8.15 6.80
CA PRO A 90 39.14 7.29 5.74
C PRO A 90 39.00 7.87 4.33
N ARG A 91 38.05 8.78 4.08
CA ARG A 91 37.84 9.50 2.82
C ARG A 91 37.36 10.93 3.08
N PRO A 92 37.52 11.89 2.12
CA PRO A 92 37.25 13.33 2.34
C PRO A 92 35.86 13.70 2.87
N LYS A 93 34.82 12.87 2.68
CA LYS A 93 33.45 13.12 3.17
C LYS A 93 32.97 12.07 4.18
N MET A 94 33.82 11.17 4.64
CA MET A 94 33.46 10.07 5.53
C MET A 94 34.12 10.24 6.89
N VAL A 95 33.31 10.56 7.90
CA VAL A 95 33.73 10.60 9.31
C VAL A 95 33.21 9.36 9.99
N ILE A 96 34.07 8.66 10.72
CA ILE A 96 33.72 7.52 11.55
C ILE A 96 34.18 7.84 13.00
N ILE A 97 33.23 7.80 13.92
CA ILE A 97 33.55 7.89 15.36
C ILE A 97 33.56 6.47 15.92
N GLU A 98 34.70 6.06 16.46
CA GLU A 98 34.85 4.80 17.17
C GLU A 98 34.92 5.05 18.66
N ILE A 99 34.08 4.35 19.40
CA ILE A 99 34.02 4.42 20.87
C ILE A 99 34.32 3.03 21.41
N GLU A 100 35.30 2.94 22.27
CA GLU A 100 35.62 1.71 23.00
C GLU A 100 34.89 1.76 24.34
N VAL A 101 34.01 0.82 24.59
CA VAL A 101 33.27 0.68 25.84
C VAL A 101 33.74 -0.57 26.54
N VAL A 102 34.03 -0.45 27.85
CA VAL A 102 34.53 -1.53 28.70
C VAL A 102 33.56 -1.81 29.84
N ASP A 103 33.38 -3.08 30.12
CA ASP A 103 32.77 -3.57 31.35
C ASP A 103 33.78 -4.51 32.10
N ASP A 104 33.34 -5.13 33.18
CA ASP A 104 34.16 -6.06 33.96
C ASP A 104 34.55 -7.34 33.18
N THR A 105 33.98 -7.58 32.01
CA THR A 105 34.10 -8.84 31.25
C THR A 105 34.79 -8.67 29.90
N GLY A 106 34.88 -7.46 29.37
CA GLY A 106 35.46 -7.29 28.04
C GLY A 106 35.42 -5.86 27.49
N VAL A 107 35.76 -5.78 26.20
CA VAL A 107 35.75 -4.53 25.42
C VAL A 107 34.84 -4.68 24.21
N LEU A 108 34.03 -3.66 23.96
CA LEU A 108 33.17 -3.55 22.77
C LEU A 108 33.54 -2.27 22.02
N THR A 109 33.66 -2.35 20.69
CA THR A 109 33.88 -1.18 19.84
C THR A 109 32.58 -0.79 19.15
N ALA A 110 32.06 0.40 19.42
CA ALA A 110 30.94 1.00 18.70
C ALA A 110 31.46 1.93 17.62
N SER A 111 31.00 1.75 16.36
CA SER A 111 31.40 2.57 15.22
C SER A 111 30.23 3.32 14.67
N PHE A 112 30.27 4.66 14.63
CA PHE A 112 29.24 5.54 14.12
C PHE A 112 29.69 6.19 12.82
N PHE A 113 28.89 6.05 11.77
CA PHE A 113 29.21 6.52 10.42
C PHE A 113 28.48 7.82 10.11
N ARG A 114 29.21 8.84 9.60
CA ARG A 114 28.68 10.17 9.22
C ARG A 114 27.96 10.92 10.37
N GLN A 115 28.37 10.66 11.63
CA GLN A 115 27.76 11.27 12.82
C GLN A 115 28.85 11.95 13.67
N PRO A 116 29.46 13.07 13.21
CA PRO A 116 30.56 13.73 13.90
C PRO A 116 30.18 14.29 15.28
N TRP A 117 28.89 14.63 15.47
CA TRP A 117 28.39 15.18 16.75
C TRP A 117 28.46 14.21 17.93
N ILE A 118 28.60 12.90 17.68
CA ILE A 118 28.73 11.90 18.75
C ILE A 118 30.00 12.13 19.58
N ALA A 119 31.09 12.58 18.94
CA ALA A 119 32.31 12.91 19.66
C ALA A 119 32.17 14.13 20.61
N GLU A 120 31.15 14.95 20.43
CA GLU A 120 30.79 16.08 21.28
C GLU A 120 29.82 15.67 22.42
N GLN A 121 29.15 14.54 22.29
CA GLN A 121 28.14 14.08 23.24
C GLN A 121 28.64 12.98 24.18
N ILE A 122 29.63 12.20 23.77
CA ILE A 122 30.18 11.08 24.54
C ILE A 122 31.65 11.35 24.79
N HIS A 123 32.02 11.33 26.07
CA HIS A 123 33.39 11.59 26.52
C HIS A 123 33.99 10.36 27.18
N VAL A 124 35.31 10.37 27.34
CA VAL A 124 36.01 9.34 28.09
C VAL A 124 35.55 9.39 29.55
N ASP A 125 35.43 8.23 30.17
CA ASP A 125 34.88 7.98 31.50
C ASP A 125 33.36 8.17 31.67
N ASP A 126 32.65 8.54 30.64
CA ASP A 126 31.18 8.49 30.68
C ASP A 126 30.69 7.03 30.77
N GLU A 127 29.62 6.80 31.53
CA GLU A 127 28.92 5.53 31.52
C GLU A 127 27.84 5.58 30.42
N VAL A 128 27.92 4.64 29.49
CA VAL A 128 27.01 4.59 28.33
C VAL A 128 26.31 3.25 28.24
N ALA A 129 25.08 3.29 27.71
CA ALA A 129 24.37 2.11 27.27
C ALA A 129 24.35 2.11 25.75
N LEU A 130 24.68 0.96 25.15
CA LEU A 130 24.68 0.72 23.71
C LEU A 130 23.70 -0.40 23.39
N SER A 131 22.78 -0.19 22.44
CA SER A 131 21.84 -1.20 21.98
C SER A 131 21.92 -1.38 20.46
N GLY A 132 22.14 -2.61 20.02
CA GLY A 132 22.24 -2.94 18.60
C GLY A 132 22.80 -4.32 18.36
N LYS A 133 22.95 -4.67 17.08
CA LYS A 133 23.44 -5.97 16.65
C LYS A 133 24.92 -6.17 16.97
N VAL A 134 25.21 -7.23 17.71
CA VAL A 134 26.59 -7.59 18.08
C VAL A 134 27.25 -8.32 16.91
N LEU A 135 28.36 -7.78 16.45
CA LEU A 135 29.18 -8.36 15.38
C LEU A 135 30.55 -8.77 15.97
N PHE A 136 31.23 -9.67 15.29
CA PHE A 136 32.62 -10.03 15.63
C PHE A 136 33.50 -9.77 14.42
N ALA A 137 34.47 -8.87 14.59
CA ALA A 137 35.44 -8.56 13.56
C ALA A 137 36.75 -8.14 14.18
N TYR A 138 37.89 -8.45 13.57
CA TYR A 138 39.25 -8.12 14.02
C TYR A 138 39.59 -8.58 15.45
N GLY A 139 38.93 -9.66 15.90
CA GLY A 139 39.18 -10.22 17.23
C GLY A 139 38.36 -9.59 18.36
N TYR A 140 37.49 -8.62 18.07
CA TYR A 140 36.67 -7.88 19.04
C TYR A 140 35.20 -7.94 18.73
N ARG A 141 34.33 -7.82 19.77
CA ARG A 141 32.91 -7.55 19.58
C ARG A 141 32.75 -6.10 19.16
N GLN A 142 31.88 -5.91 18.16
CA GLN A 142 31.61 -4.61 17.55
C GLN A 142 30.12 -4.38 17.42
N MET A 143 29.70 -3.11 17.47
CA MET A 143 28.39 -2.65 17.06
C MET A 143 28.55 -1.54 16.01
N LYS A 144 27.77 -1.60 14.93
CA LYS A 144 27.75 -0.58 13.87
C LYS A 144 26.54 0.31 14.05
N SER A 145 26.80 1.61 14.25
CA SER A 145 25.76 2.62 14.52
C SER A 145 24.74 2.16 15.58
N PRO A 146 25.19 1.67 16.75
CA PRO A 146 24.27 1.29 17.80
C PRO A 146 23.48 2.50 18.28
N PHE A 147 22.34 2.27 18.88
CA PHE A 147 21.71 3.29 19.71
C PHE A 147 22.52 3.45 20.99
N TYR A 148 22.65 4.68 21.45
CA TYR A 148 23.41 4.99 22.65
C TYR A 148 22.63 5.91 23.58
N GLU A 149 22.88 5.79 24.83
CA GLU A 149 22.45 6.72 25.87
C GLU A 149 23.60 6.93 26.87
N VAL A 150 23.84 8.18 27.23
CA VAL A 150 24.79 8.51 28.28
C VAL A 150 24.07 8.43 29.60
N LEU A 151 24.43 7.44 30.43
CA LEU A 151 23.80 7.16 31.73
C LEU A 151 24.30 8.08 32.80
N SER A 152 25.64 8.35 32.81
CA SER A 152 26.29 9.31 33.71
C SER A 152 27.49 9.96 33.01
N THR A 153 27.71 11.24 33.28
CA THR A 153 28.89 11.98 32.79
C THR A 153 29.92 12.12 33.87
N ALA A 154 31.18 11.89 33.53
CA ALA A 154 32.30 12.01 34.48
C ALA A 154 32.54 13.46 35.00
N LYS A 155 32.00 14.47 34.29
CA LYS A 155 32.06 15.89 34.67
C LYS A 155 30.70 16.35 35.17
N SER A 156 30.38 16.05 36.44
CA SER A 156 29.33 16.77 37.15
C SER A 156 29.94 18.04 37.75
N ASP A 157 29.95 19.16 37.03
CA ASP A 157 30.17 20.46 37.65
C ASP A 157 29.05 20.72 38.67
N SER A 158 29.45 21.15 39.86
CA SER A 158 28.64 21.30 41.07
C SER A 158 27.44 22.28 40.98
N ASN A 159 27.15 22.85 39.81
CA ASN A 159 26.01 23.70 39.57
C ASN A 159 24.83 23.04 38.83
N ASP A 160 24.94 21.75 38.45
CA ASP A 160 23.93 21.03 37.72
C ASP A 160 23.19 19.96 38.58
N GLU A 161 23.35 19.99 39.92
CA GLU A 161 22.63 19.09 40.83
C GLU A 161 21.10 19.19 40.76
N ALA A 162 20.57 20.31 40.27
CA ALA A 162 19.14 20.46 39.97
C ALA A 162 18.73 19.77 38.66
N ARG A 163 19.68 19.54 37.71
CA ARG A 163 19.45 18.85 36.43
C ARG A 163 19.60 17.32 36.56
N SER A 164 20.42 16.84 37.49
CA SER A 164 20.66 15.40 37.64
C SER A 164 19.61 14.65 38.48
N LYS A 165 18.76 15.37 39.23
CA LYS A 165 17.76 14.76 40.13
C LYS A 165 16.45 14.38 39.44
N GLU A 166 16.21 14.74 38.15
CA GLU A 166 15.00 14.43 37.40
C GLU A 166 15.23 13.57 36.16
N THR A 167 16.35 12.88 36.05
CA THR A 167 16.54 11.91 34.99
C THR A 167 15.69 10.67 35.31
N PRO A 168 14.77 10.22 34.44
CA PRO A 168 14.06 8.96 34.65
C PRO A 168 14.98 7.78 34.34
N SER A 169 16.05 7.65 35.10
CA SER A 169 17.06 6.57 34.96
C SER A 169 16.59 5.22 35.54
N LYS A 170 15.31 5.10 35.89
CA LYS A 170 14.70 3.85 36.37
C LYS A 170 13.78 3.17 35.37
N ALA A 171 13.52 3.75 34.20
CA ALA A 171 12.73 3.07 33.18
C ALA A 171 13.60 1.97 32.54
N ALA A 172 13.18 0.71 32.74
CA ALA A 172 13.86 -0.44 32.12
C ALA A 172 13.71 -0.44 30.60
N ILE A 173 12.71 0.25 30.08
CA ILE A 173 12.39 0.33 28.63
C ILE A 173 12.31 1.80 28.22
N LEU A 174 13.14 2.19 27.24
CA LEU A 174 13.21 3.56 26.73
C LEU A 174 12.58 3.66 25.32
N PRO A 175 11.62 4.57 25.13
CA PRO A 175 11.02 4.81 23.82
C PRO A 175 11.99 5.62 22.93
N VAL A 176 12.07 5.25 21.66
CA VAL A 176 12.77 6.00 20.61
C VAL A 176 11.74 6.61 19.68
N HIS A 177 11.49 7.91 19.86
CA HIS A 177 10.60 8.67 19.01
C HIS A 177 11.29 9.19 17.75
N PRO A 178 10.56 9.48 16.69
CA PRO A 178 11.06 10.27 15.57
C PRO A 178 11.67 11.57 16.08
N ALA A 179 12.90 11.87 15.65
CA ALA A 179 13.64 13.06 16.06
C ALA A 179 13.97 13.93 14.85
N THR A 180 14.13 15.24 15.11
CA THR A 180 14.55 16.22 14.12
C THR A 180 15.62 17.14 14.69
N GLU A 181 16.30 17.88 13.82
CA GLU A 181 17.25 18.89 14.25
C GLU A 181 16.55 19.92 15.15
N GLY A 182 17.12 20.15 16.35
CA GLY A 182 16.55 21.05 17.37
C GLY A 182 15.79 20.35 18.50
N VAL A 183 15.38 19.08 18.35
CA VAL A 183 14.80 18.27 19.42
C VAL A 183 15.45 16.89 19.47
N SER A 184 16.36 16.71 20.43
CA SER A 184 17.01 15.42 20.66
C SER A 184 16.02 14.39 21.25
N PRO A 185 16.30 13.08 21.16
CA PRO A 185 15.47 12.04 21.77
C PRO A 185 15.23 12.24 23.27
N ALA A 186 16.23 12.73 24.00
CA ALA A 186 16.12 13.04 25.44
C ALA A 186 15.14 14.21 25.69
N TRP A 187 15.19 15.24 24.85
CA TRP A 187 14.22 16.34 24.92
C TRP A 187 12.82 15.90 24.53
N MET A 188 12.67 15.05 23.52
CA MET A 188 11.37 14.49 23.14
C MET A 188 10.73 13.73 24.30
N ARG A 189 11.50 12.86 24.99
CA ARG A 189 11.01 12.15 26.19
C ARG A 189 10.59 13.09 27.32
N ARG A 190 11.37 14.18 27.57
CA ARG A 190 11.00 15.20 28.59
C ARG A 190 9.69 15.92 28.25
N ILE A 191 9.56 16.38 27.01
CA ILE A 191 8.34 17.07 26.54
C ILE A 191 7.15 16.12 26.62
N MET A 192 7.32 14.85 26.22
CA MET A 192 6.29 13.82 26.28
C MET A 192 5.84 13.55 27.74
N SER A 193 6.79 13.41 28.66
CA SER A 193 6.49 13.23 30.09
C SER A 193 5.73 14.42 30.67
N ALA A 194 6.11 15.65 30.29
CA ALA A 194 5.39 16.85 30.68
C ALA A 194 3.98 16.90 30.09
N ALA A 195 3.82 16.54 28.80
CA ALA A 195 2.53 16.50 28.14
C ALA A 195 1.57 15.53 28.83
N LEU A 196 2.01 14.30 29.13
CA LEU A 196 1.20 13.31 29.84
C LEU A 196 0.82 13.76 31.26
N ALA A 197 1.71 14.46 31.96
CA ALA A 197 1.44 15.00 33.29
C ALA A 197 0.46 16.19 33.24
N ASP A 198 0.64 17.07 32.25
CA ASP A 198 -0.12 18.32 32.14
C ASP A 198 -1.51 18.11 31.51
N THR A 199 -1.70 17.05 30.70
CA THR A 199 -2.99 16.72 30.05
C THR A 199 -3.97 16.02 31.00
N GLY A 200 -3.50 15.36 32.04
CA GLY A 200 -4.36 14.66 33.01
C GLY A 200 -5.11 13.47 32.43
N SER A 201 -6.37 13.31 32.84
CA SER A 201 -7.23 12.23 32.34
C SER A 201 -7.81 12.63 30.98
N VAL A 202 -7.49 11.86 29.97
CA VAL A 202 -8.04 12.01 28.61
C VAL A 202 -9.36 11.23 28.54
N CYS A 203 -10.42 11.89 28.08
CA CYS A 203 -11.69 11.23 27.80
C CYS A 203 -11.52 10.25 26.64
N ASP A 204 -12.03 9.03 26.82
CA ASP A 204 -11.98 8.03 25.77
C ASP A 204 -12.98 8.38 24.66
N TRP A 205 -12.55 8.36 23.41
CA TRP A 205 -13.44 8.59 22.27
C TRP A 205 -14.12 7.32 21.79
N LEU A 206 -13.62 6.13 22.16
CA LEU A 206 -14.31 4.88 21.88
C LEU A 206 -15.45 4.64 22.85
N PRO A 207 -16.60 4.16 22.39
CA PRO A 207 -17.62 3.59 23.25
C PRO A 207 -17.07 2.43 24.08
N SER A 208 -17.49 2.36 25.36
CA SER A 208 -17.03 1.33 26.30
C SER A 208 -17.30 -0.11 25.82
N GLU A 209 -18.34 -0.27 25.01
CA GLU A 209 -18.70 -1.56 24.40
C GLU A 209 -17.61 -2.06 23.44
N LEU A 210 -17.03 -1.18 22.62
CA LEU A 210 -15.95 -1.53 21.70
C LEU A 210 -14.66 -1.84 22.46
N VAL A 211 -14.35 -1.04 23.50
CA VAL A 211 -13.19 -1.28 24.36
C VAL A 211 -13.28 -2.68 25.00
N THR A 212 -14.45 -3.04 25.49
CA THR A 212 -14.70 -4.36 26.12
C THR A 212 -14.68 -5.48 25.07
N LYS A 213 -15.36 -5.29 23.92
CA LYS A 213 -15.46 -6.27 22.84
C LYS A 213 -14.09 -6.72 22.33
N HIS A 214 -13.19 -5.79 22.16
CA HIS A 214 -11.85 -6.04 21.61
C HIS A 214 -10.76 -6.16 22.67
N HIS A 215 -11.11 -6.20 23.96
CA HIS A 215 -10.16 -6.29 25.08
C HIS A 215 -9.07 -5.21 25.02
N LEU A 216 -9.44 -3.97 24.66
CA LEU A 216 -8.51 -2.86 24.48
C LEU A 216 -8.22 -2.16 25.82
N MET A 217 -7.04 -1.55 25.92
CA MET A 217 -6.73 -0.63 27.00
C MET A 217 -7.61 0.64 26.93
N SER A 218 -7.82 1.32 28.08
CA SER A 218 -8.34 2.69 28.06
C SER A 218 -7.38 3.63 27.33
N LEU A 219 -7.89 4.69 26.71
CA LEU A 219 -7.06 5.66 25.99
C LEU A 219 -5.95 6.25 26.88
N SER A 220 -6.28 6.67 28.10
CA SER A 220 -5.29 7.24 29.02
C SER A 220 -4.18 6.25 29.41
N SER A 221 -4.50 4.96 29.55
CA SER A 221 -3.49 3.92 29.79
C SER A 221 -2.64 3.68 28.54
N ALA A 222 -3.26 3.61 27.36
CA ALA A 222 -2.56 3.40 26.11
C ALA A 222 -1.58 4.53 25.79
N LEU A 223 -1.99 5.79 25.96
CA LEU A 223 -1.09 6.94 25.77
C LEU A 223 0.08 6.94 26.76
N ARG A 224 -0.09 6.42 27.95
CA ARG A 224 1.00 6.32 28.93
C ARG A 224 1.94 5.16 28.58
N GLU A 225 1.38 3.96 28.37
CA GLU A 225 2.17 2.75 28.13
C GLU A 225 2.89 2.77 26.78
N VAL A 226 2.37 3.46 25.74
CA VAL A 226 3.08 3.60 24.46
C VAL A 226 4.32 4.49 24.56
N HIS A 227 4.33 5.47 25.49
CA HIS A 227 5.47 6.38 25.66
C HIS A 227 6.40 6.01 26.82
N PHE A 228 5.86 5.40 27.86
CA PHE A 228 6.63 4.97 29.04
C PHE A 228 6.12 3.60 29.51
N PRO A 229 6.43 2.55 28.74
CA PRO A 229 5.87 1.23 28.97
C PRO A 229 6.41 0.59 30.26
N SER A 230 5.52 -0.11 30.96
CA SER A 230 5.88 -0.97 32.09
C SER A 230 6.54 -2.29 31.63
N SER A 231 6.18 -2.76 30.42
CA SER A 231 6.75 -3.93 29.75
C SER A 231 6.65 -3.78 28.22
N LEU A 232 7.40 -4.57 27.46
CA LEU A 232 7.26 -4.58 25.99
C LEU A 232 5.88 -5.06 25.55
N ASP A 233 5.27 -5.97 26.29
CA ASP A 233 3.91 -6.44 26.06
C ASP A 233 2.87 -5.33 26.31
N ALA A 234 3.02 -4.54 27.37
CA ALA A 234 2.18 -3.37 27.61
C ALA A 234 2.32 -2.31 26.51
N ALA A 235 3.53 -2.10 26.00
CA ALA A 235 3.79 -1.20 24.88
C ALA A 235 3.04 -1.67 23.62
N GLU A 236 3.07 -2.97 23.31
CA GLU A 236 2.39 -3.55 22.15
C GLU A 236 0.86 -3.48 22.31
N GLN A 237 0.33 -3.79 23.47
CA GLN A 237 -1.10 -3.63 23.73
C GLN A 237 -1.56 -2.17 23.59
N ALA A 238 -0.74 -1.22 24.07
CA ALA A 238 -1.00 0.21 23.89
C ALA A 238 -0.97 0.62 22.42
N ARG A 239 0.03 0.15 21.66
CA ARG A 239 0.13 0.38 20.21
C ARG A 239 -1.11 -0.17 19.49
N ARG A 240 -1.49 -1.41 19.76
CA ARG A 240 -2.69 -2.05 19.18
C ARG A 240 -3.97 -1.27 19.47
N ARG A 241 -4.11 -0.70 20.70
CA ARG A 241 -5.24 0.18 21.00
C ARG A 241 -5.25 1.41 20.09
N LEU A 242 -4.14 2.12 19.99
CA LEU A 242 -4.04 3.33 19.17
C LEU A 242 -4.14 3.03 17.68
N ALA A 243 -3.66 1.87 17.22
CA ALA A 243 -3.84 1.38 15.86
C ALA A 243 -5.32 1.10 15.55
N PHE A 244 -6.07 0.48 16.46
CA PHE A 244 -7.51 0.28 16.30
C PHE A 244 -8.26 1.62 16.20
N ASP A 245 -7.91 2.61 17.03
CA ASP A 245 -8.49 3.95 16.98
C ASP A 245 -8.26 4.61 15.60
N GLU A 246 -7.04 4.48 15.07
CA GLU A 246 -6.69 5.03 13.75
C GLU A 246 -7.46 4.33 12.64
N LEU A 247 -7.49 3.00 12.64
CA LEU A 247 -8.19 2.19 11.64
C LEU A 247 -9.71 2.40 11.67
N LEU A 248 -10.32 2.42 12.85
CA LEU A 248 -11.75 2.68 12.98
C LEU A 248 -12.11 4.08 12.49
N SER A 249 -11.31 5.09 12.85
CA SER A 249 -11.51 6.47 12.38
C SER A 249 -11.41 6.58 10.86
N LEU A 250 -10.46 5.87 10.24
CA LEU A 250 -10.32 5.79 8.78
C LEU A 250 -11.56 5.14 8.14
N GLN A 251 -12.00 3.99 8.66
CA GLN A 251 -13.16 3.28 8.13
C GLN A 251 -14.44 4.13 8.23
N LEU A 252 -14.64 4.80 9.35
CA LEU A 252 -15.77 5.71 9.53
C LEU A 252 -15.71 6.89 8.56
N ALA A 253 -14.53 7.47 8.33
CA ALA A 253 -14.36 8.56 7.37
C ALA A 253 -14.69 8.11 5.93
N LEU A 254 -14.21 6.94 5.52
CA LEU A 254 -14.50 6.36 4.20
C LEU A 254 -15.99 6.07 4.02
N LEU A 255 -16.64 5.47 5.02
CA LEU A 255 -18.08 5.17 4.97
C LEU A 255 -18.93 6.45 5.02
N ALA A 256 -18.54 7.44 5.81
CA ALA A 256 -19.21 8.75 5.84
C ALA A 256 -19.11 9.44 4.48
N ARG A 257 -17.92 9.42 3.84
CA ARG A 257 -17.73 9.91 2.48
C ARG A 257 -18.67 9.21 1.48
N ARG A 258 -18.73 7.88 1.51
CA ARG A 258 -19.68 7.09 0.69
C ARG A 258 -21.12 7.54 0.90
N ASN A 259 -21.55 7.67 2.14
CA ASN A 259 -22.91 8.10 2.47
C ASN A 259 -23.22 9.50 1.93
N LEU A 260 -22.26 10.42 2.01
CA LEU A 260 -22.38 11.78 1.47
C LEU A 260 -22.43 11.79 -0.07
N GLU A 261 -21.57 11.02 -0.75
CA GLU A 261 -21.56 10.88 -2.22
C GLU A 261 -22.89 10.30 -2.74
N LEU A 262 -23.52 9.43 -1.98
CA LEU A 262 -24.77 8.77 -2.34
C LEU A 262 -26.02 9.51 -1.80
N ALA A 263 -25.82 10.54 -0.94
CA ALA A 263 -26.93 11.30 -0.38
C ALA A 263 -27.79 11.94 -1.47
N GLY A 264 -29.10 11.75 -1.37
CA GLY A 264 -30.07 12.27 -2.36
C GLY A 264 -30.25 11.42 -3.61
N HIS A 265 -29.47 10.35 -3.81
CA HIS A 265 -29.67 9.39 -4.89
C HIS A 265 -30.53 8.23 -4.40
N ARG A 266 -31.47 7.82 -5.25
CA ARG A 266 -32.32 6.64 -4.95
C ARG A 266 -31.75 5.42 -5.64
N PRO A 267 -31.57 4.29 -4.94
CA PRO A 267 -31.16 3.05 -5.56
C PRO A 267 -32.23 2.60 -6.57
N PHE A 268 -31.78 1.94 -7.61
CA PHE A 268 -32.65 1.32 -8.59
C PHE A 268 -32.73 -0.20 -8.28
N GLU A 269 -33.93 -0.72 -8.10
CA GLU A 269 -34.17 -2.15 -7.89
C GLU A 269 -34.20 -2.88 -9.21
N HIS A 270 -33.20 -3.70 -9.48
CA HIS A 270 -33.04 -4.43 -10.73
C HIS A 270 -33.80 -5.76 -10.75
N VAL A 271 -34.23 -6.19 -11.95
CA VAL A 271 -34.76 -7.53 -12.21
C VAL A 271 -33.59 -8.47 -12.45
N ILE A 272 -33.34 -9.38 -11.51
CA ILE A 272 -32.11 -10.22 -11.48
C ILE A 272 -32.31 -11.65 -11.99
N ASP A 273 -33.54 -12.09 -12.17
CA ASP A 273 -33.93 -13.44 -12.60
C ASP A 273 -34.70 -13.45 -13.97
N GLY A 274 -34.55 -12.37 -14.70
CA GLY A 274 -35.22 -12.13 -15.97
C GLY A 274 -34.77 -13.06 -17.13
N PRO A 275 -35.46 -12.99 -18.28
CA PRO A 275 -35.17 -13.85 -19.42
C PRO A 275 -33.80 -13.60 -20.05
N LYS A 276 -33.30 -12.36 -20.04
CA LYS A 276 -31.97 -12.03 -20.61
C LYS A 276 -30.84 -12.57 -19.77
N VAL A 277 -30.96 -12.54 -18.43
CA VAL A 277 -29.99 -13.15 -17.51
C VAL A 277 -29.90 -14.64 -17.75
N LYS A 278 -31.04 -15.34 -17.87
CA LYS A 278 -31.08 -16.78 -18.16
C LYS A 278 -30.48 -17.11 -19.53
N ALA A 279 -30.90 -16.40 -20.56
CA ALA A 279 -30.39 -16.57 -21.91
C ALA A 279 -28.88 -16.30 -22.02
N LEU A 280 -28.34 -15.29 -21.27
CA LEU A 280 -26.94 -15.02 -21.24
C LEU A 280 -26.14 -16.16 -20.57
N ILE A 281 -26.63 -16.69 -19.43
CA ILE A 281 -25.96 -17.80 -18.72
C ILE A 281 -25.95 -19.04 -19.62
N GLU A 282 -27.05 -19.34 -20.35
CA GLU A 282 -27.13 -20.43 -21.31
C GLU A 282 -26.21 -20.24 -22.54
N ALA A 283 -25.98 -18.99 -22.95
CA ALA A 283 -25.11 -18.65 -24.07
C ALA A 283 -23.61 -18.72 -23.72
N LEU A 284 -23.25 -18.80 -22.44
CA LEU A 284 -21.85 -18.93 -22.05
C LEU A 284 -21.27 -20.25 -22.57
N PRO A 285 -20.05 -20.24 -23.16
CA PRO A 285 -19.40 -21.45 -23.69
C PRO A 285 -18.87 -22.39 -22.59
N PHE A 286 -19.12 -22.10 -21.32
CA PHE A 286 -18.71 -22.86 -20.13
C PHE A 286 -19.68 -22.61 -18.98
N ALA A 287 -19.81 -23.53 -18.06
CA ALA A 287 -20.52 -23.31 -16.80
C ALA A 287 -19.68 -22.41 -15.87
N LEU A 288 -20.34 -21.50 -15.19
CA LEU A 288 -19.67 -20.69 -14.15
C LEU A 288 -19.19 -21.60 -13.02
N THR A 289 -18.01 -21.33 -12.50
CA THR A 289 -17.50 -22.01 -11.30
C THR A 289 -18.27 -21.58 -10.05
N ASP A 290 -18.14 -22.32 -8.95
CA ASP A 290 -18.81 -21.98 -7.68
C ASP A 290 -18.45 -20.58 -7.20
N GLU A 291 -17.17 -20.17 -7.31
CA GLU A 291 -16.73 -18.85 -6.93
C GLU A 291 -17.29 -17.75 -7.85
N GLN A 292 -17.39 -18.02 -9.15
CA GLN A 292 -18.00 -17.10 -10.12
C GLN A 292 -19.50 -16.96 -9.87
N ASN A 293 -20.20 -18.07 -9.60
CA ASN A 293 -21.62 -18.06 -9.24
C ASN A 293 -21.85 -17.28 -7.94
N HIS A 294 -21.01 -17.49 -6.94
CA HIS A 294 -21.11 -16.77 -5.67
C HIS A 294 -20.91 -15.26 -5.86
N ALA A 295 -19.86 -14.86 -6.59
CA ALA A 295 -19.61 -13.46 -6.90
C ALA A 295 -20.76 -12.83 -7.74
N ALA A 296 -21.33 -13.56 -8.69
CA ALA A 296 -22.49 -13.10 -9.43
C ALA A 296 -23.71 -12.90 -8.53
N GLN A 297 -23.97 -13.84 -7.60
CA GLN A 297 -25.06 -13.73 -6.63
C GLN A 297 -24.89 -12.54 -5.69
N GLU A 298 -23.69 -12.29 -5.19
CA GLU A 298 -23.40 -11.10 -4.37
C GLU A 298 -23.70 -9.80 -5.12
N ILE A 299 -23.26 -9.70 -6.39
CA ILE A 299 -23.51 -8.54 -7.25
C ILE A 299 -25.01 -8.36 -7.49
N LEU A 300 -25.72 -9.43 -7.88
CA LEU A 300 -27.16 -9.39 -8.12
C LEU A 300 -27.95 -9.05 -6.85
N SER A 301 -27.52 -9.56 -5.70
CA SER A 301 -28.12 -9.21 -4.41
C SER A 301 -27.96 -7.73 -4.07
N ASP A 302 -26.80 -7.14 -4.36
CA ASP A 302 -26.58 -5.71 -4.18
C ASP A 302 -27.44 -4.88 -5.13
N MET A 303 -27.65 -5.32 -6.38
CA MET A 303 -28.49 -4.65 -7.38
C MET A 303 -29.99 -4.65 -7.03
N THR A 304 -30.43 -5.48 -6.07
CA THR A 304 -31.79 -5.47 -5.51
C THR A 304 -31.87 -4.83 -4.12
N ALA A 305 -30.74 -4.47 -3.53
CA ALA A 305 -30.71 -3.92 -2.20
C ALA A 305 -31.24 -2.47 -2.16
N PRO A 306 -31.78 -2.00 -1.00
CA PRO A 306 -32.25 -0.61 -0.87
C PRO A 306 -31.06 0.38 -0.71
N ARG A 307 -29.93 0.07 -1.33
CA ARG A 307 -28.70 0.88 -1.34
C ARG A 307 -28.04 0.79 -2.69
N ILE A 308 -27.33 1.86 -3.08
CA ILE A 308 -26.56 1.87 -4.33
C ILE A 308 -25.32 0.98 -4.15
N MET A 309 -25.14 0.05 -5.09
CA MET A 309 -23.99 -0.84 -5.10
C MET A 309 -22.68 -0.07 -5.35
N ASN A 310 -21.67 -0.37 -4.56
CA ASN A 310 -20.29 0.03 -4.80
C ASN A 310 -19.42 -1.21 -4.54
N ARG A 311 -19.16 -2.02 -5.56
CA ARG A 311 -18.52 -3.32 -5.39
C ARG A 311 -17.29 -3.47 -6.25
N LEU A 312 -16.24 -4.05 -5.67
CA LEU A 312 -14.98 -4.39 -6.33
C LEU A 312 -14.89 -5.91 -6.54
N LEU A 313 -14.87 -6.33 -7.79
CA LEU A 313 -14.66 -7.71 -8.19
C LEU A 313 -13.16 -7.98 -8.38
N LEU A 314 -12.58 -8.67 -7.43
CA LEU A 314 -11.17 -9.05 -7.41
C LEU A 314 -10.96 -10.43 -8.01
N GLY A 315 -9.93 -10.57 -8.83
CA GLY A 315 -9.54 -11.89 -9.34
C GLY A 315 -8.37 -11.78 -10.29
N ASP A 316 -7.53 -12.79 -10.32
CA ASP A 316 -6.37 -12.84 -11.21
C ASP A 316 -6.78 -12.82 -12.69
N VAL A 317 -5.82 -12.62 -13.56
CA VAL A 317 -6.04 -12.68 -15.01
C VAL A 317 -6.52 -14.09 -15.40
N GLY A 318 -7.66 -14.15 -16.14
CA GLY A 318 -8.23 -15.42 -16.60
C GLY A 318 -9.16 -16.11 -15.60
N THR A 319 -9.49 -15.50 -14.45
CA THR A 319 -10.50 -16.05 -13.50
C THR A 319 -11.95 -15.86 -13.95
N GLY A 320 -12.19 -15.16 -15.08
CA GLY A 320 -13.52 -15.00 -15.66
C GLY A 320 -14.35 -13.85 -15.08
N LYS A 321 -13.74 -12.83 -14.51
CA LYS A 321 -14.42 -11.59 -14.05
C LYS A 321 -15.38 -11.02 -15.07
N THR A 322 -14.99 -11.04 -16.34
CA THR A 322 -15.76 -10.53 -17.47
C THR A 322 -17.10 -11.28 -17.65
N ALA A 323 -17.13 -12.60 -17.42
CA ALA A 323 -18.37 -13.39 -17.49
C ALA A 323 -19.33 -13.03 -16.33
N VAL A 324 -18.78 -12.81 -15.13
CA VAL A 324 -19.55 -12.37 -13.96
C VAL A 324 -20.13 -10.97 -14.19
N ALA A 325 -19.33 -10.04 -14.72
CA ALA A 325 -19.81 -8.70 -15.08
C ALA A 325 -20.92 -8.76 -16.15
N ALA A 326 -20.83 -9.67 -17.13
CA ALA A 326 -21.86 -9.84 -18.16
C ALA A 326 -23.22 -10.21 -17.58
N VAL A 327 -23.26 -11.00 -16.50
CA VAL A 327 -24.51 -11.32 -15.77
C VAL A 327 -25.16 -10.06 -15.21
N ALA A 328 -24.38 -9.14 -14.63
CA ALA A 328 -24.87 -7.84 -14.14
C ALA A 328 -25.40 -6.95 -15.29
N LEU A 329 -24.70 -6.96 -16.46
CA LEU A 329 -25.18 -6.23 -17.65
C LEU A 329 -26.53 -6.76 -18.14
N ALA A 330 -26.74 -8.08 -18.09
CA ALA A 330 -28.02 -8.69 -18.47
C ALA A 330 -29.13 -8.32 -17.48
N ALA A 331 -28.84 -8.23 -16.17
CA ALA A 331 -29.82 -7.79 -15.18
C ALA A 331 -30.26 -6.33 -15.40
N ALA A 332 -29.31 -5.43 -15.71
CA ALA A 332 -29.64 -4.06 -16.10
C ALA A 332 -30.53 -4.02 -17.35
N ALA A 333 -30.25 -4.85 -18.37
CA ALA A 333 -31.04 -4.94 -19.59
C ALA A 333 -32.43 -5.57 -19.36
N ASP A 334 -32.58 -6.56 -18.47
CA ASP A 334 -33.88 -7.10 -18.06
C ASP A 334 -34.73 -6.05 -17.34
N SER A 335 -34.09 -5.12 -16.64
CA SER A 335 -34.75 -3.99 -15.98
C SER A 335 -35.13 -2.87 -16.95
N SER A 336 -34.90 -3.03 -18.26
CA SER A 336 -35.13 -2.02 -19.31
C SER A 336 -34.33 -0.73 -19.07
N THR A 337 -33.17 -0.84 -18.42
CA THR A 337 -32.23 0.25 -18.15
C THR A 337 -30.91 0.06 -18.93
N GLN A 338 -29.99 0.98 -18.74
CA GLN A 338 -28.75 1.02 -19.49
C GLN A 338 -27.54 0.75 -18.59
N ALA A 339 -26.53 0.13 -19.18
CA ALA A 339 -25.26 -0.12 -18.54
C ALA A 339 -24.09 0.43 -19.38
N ALA A 340 -23.06 0.94 -18.72
CA ALA A 340 -21.82 1.40 -19.34
C ALA A 340 -20.64 0.57 -18.86
N VAL A 341 -19.79 0.10 -19.78
CA VAL A 341 -18.55 -0.62 -19.47
C VAL A 341 -17.37 0.23 -19.89
N MET A 342 -16.62 0.74 -18.92
CA MET A 342 -15.47 1.60 -19.14
C MET A 342 -14.16 0.82 -18.98
N ALA A 343 -13.34 0.83 -20.01
CA ALA A 343 -12.01 0.22 -20.05
C ALA A 343 -10.91 1.29 -20.19
N PRO A 344 -9.72 1.06 -19.64
CA PRO A 344 -8.63 2.07 -19.66
C PRO A 344 -8.03 2.30 -21.05
N THR A 345 -8.19 1.37 -21.99
CA THR A 345 -7.67 1.49 -23.34
C THR A 345 -8.69 1.05 -24.39
N SER A 346 -8.57 1.59 -25.63
CA SER A 346 -9.41 1.20 -26.76
C SER A 346 -9.32 -0.29 -27.07
N VAL A 347 -8.12 -0.87 -26.94
CA VAL A 347 -7.89 -2.30 -27.17
C VAL A 347 -8.69 -3.17 -26.18
N LEU A 348 -8.72 -2.80 -24.90
CA LEU A 348 -9.52 -3.50 -23.89
C LEU A 348 -11.02 -3.35 -24.15
N ALA A 349 -11.47 -2.14 -24.47
CA ALA A 349 -12.89 -1.91 -24.82
C ALA A 349 -13.32 -2.78 -26.01
N GLN A 350 -12.49 -2.86 -27.05
CA GLN A 350 -12.70 -3.76 -28.20
C GLN A 350 -12.73 -5.24 -27.80
N GLN A 351 -11.84 -5.67 -26.93
CA GLN A 351 -11.84 -7.06 -26.44
C GLN A 351 -13.10 -7.41 -25.65
N TYR A 352 -13.60 -6.48 -24.83
CA TYR A 352 -14.88 -6.66 -24.15
C TYR A 352 -16.01 -6.80 -25.17
N ALA A 353 -16.08 -5.89 -26.14
CA ALA A 353 -17.08 -5.93 -27.19
C ALA A 353 -17.01 -7.23 -28.01
N GLN A 354 -15.82 -7.71 -28.36
CA GLN A 354 -15.63 -8.95 -29.11
C GLN A 354 -15.98 -10.22 -28.32
N LYS A 355 -15.68 -10.26 -27.01
CA LYS A 355 -15.92 -11.44 -26.16
C LYS A 355 -17.34 -11.49 -25.61
N ILE A 356 -17.89 -10.37 -25.16
CA ILE A 356 -19.20 -10.30 -24.51
C ILE A 356 -20.29 -9.92 -25.50
N GLY A 357 -20.04 -9.03 -26.47
CA GLY A 357 -21.04 -8.54 -27.42
C GLY A 357 -21.82 -9.64 -28.10
N PRO A 358 -21.19 -10.68 -28.70
CA PRO A 358 -21.92 -11.82 -29.27
C PRO A 358 -22.86 -12.54 -28.29
N LEU A 359 -22.41 -12.69 -27.02
CA LEU A 359 -23.22 -13.32 -25.97
C LEU A 359 -24.44 -12.44 -25.60
N LEU A 360 -24.22 -11.11 -25.50
CA LEU A 360 -25.32 -10.16 -25.29
C LEU A 360 -26.34 -10.22 -26.44
N SER A 361 -25.85 -10.28 -27.69
CA SER A 361 -26.72 -10.39 -28.86
C SER A 361 -27.56 -11.68 -28.84
N LEU A 362 -26.96 -12.81 -28.45
CA LEU A 362 -27.69 -14.08 -28.27
C LEU A 362 -28.77 -13.99 -27.19
N ALA A 363 -28.51 -13.20 -26.13
CA ALA A 363 -29.50 -12.94 -25.08
C ALA A 363 -30.51 -11.82 -25.45
N GLY A 364 -30.50 -11.30 -26.68
CA GLY A 364 -31.38 -10.23 -27.12
C GLY A 364 -31.11 -8.87 -26.52
N ILE A 365 -29.85 -8.61 -26.16
CA ILE A 365 -29.37 -7.35 -25.54
C ILE A 365 -28.63 -6.53 -26.60
N THR A 366 -29.08 -5.28 -26.81
CA THR A 366 -28.46 -4.35 -27.75
C THR A 366 -27.18 -3.75 -27.13
N TRP A 367 -26.13 -3.68 -27.92
CA TRP A 367 -24.83 -3.12 -27.43
C TRP A 367 -24.11 -2.36 -28.56
N ALA A 368 -23.21 -1.45 -28.14
CA ALA A 368 -22.31 -0.73 -29.03
C ALA A 368 -20.95 -0.53 -28.41
N LEU A 369 -19.96 -0.21 -29.25
CA LEU A 369 -18.59 0.13 -28.84
C LEU A 369 -18.28 1.57 -29.29
N ILE A 370 -17.76 2.38 -28.35
CA ILE A 370 -17.28 3.73 -28.63
C ILE A 370 -15.84 3.90 -28.17
N THR A 371 -14.97 4.30 -29.09
CA THR A 371 -13.56 4.53 -28.86
C THR A 371 -13.12 5.84 -29.53
N GLY A 372 -11.87 6.20 -29.40
CA GLY A 372 -11.28 7.34 -30.11
C GLY A 372 -11.29 7.20 -31.65
N SER A 373 -11.33 5.95 -32.14
CA SER A 373 -11.37 5.63 -33.59
C SER A 373 -12.77 5.51 -34.17
N THR A 374 -13.83 5.61 -33.37
CA THR A 374 -15.24 5.56 -33.84
C THR A 374 -15.52 6.77 -34.71
N SER A 375 -16.07 6.55 -35.92
CA SER A 375 -16.44 7.63 -36.85
C SER A 375 -17.47 8.58 -36.24
N GLU A 376 -17.51 9.83 -36.69
CA GLU A 376 -18.48 10.80 -36.16
C GLU A 376 -19.94 10.39 -36.45
N GLU A 377 -20.21 9.74 -37.59
CA GLU A 377 -21.51 9.24 -37.94
C GLU A 377 -21.98 8.10 -37.04
N GLU A 378 -21.11 7.12 -36.78
CA GLU A 378 -21.39 6.04 -35.83
C GLU A 378 -21.56 6.57 -34.40
N ARG A 379 -20.73 7.53 -34.01
CA ARG A 379 -20.80 8.20 -32.70
C ARG A 379 -22.19 8.85 -32.52
N GLN A 380 -22.65 9.65 -33.48
CA GLN A 380 -23.95 10.30 -33.41
C GLN A 380 -25.08 9.27 -33.33
N GLN A 381 -25.00 8.14 -34.08
CA GLN A 381 -25.98 7.08 -33.99
C GLN A 381 -26.01 6.44 -32.60
N ILE A 382 -24.86 6.18 -32.00
CA ILE A 382 -24.76 5.63 -30.65
C ILE A 382 -25.31 6.64 -29.61
N GLU A 383 -25.00 7.93 -29.74
CA GLU A 383 -25.54 9.00 -28.90
C GLU A 383 -27.06 9.05 -28.92
N LEU A 384 -27.67 8.95 -30.11
CA LEU A 384 -29.13 8.92 -30.29
C LEU A 384 -29.75 7.67 -29.63
N CYS A 385 -29.17 6.49 -29.86
CA CYS A 385 -29.68 5.23 -29.30
C CYS A 385 -29.50 5.17 -27.76
N LEU A 386 -28.51 5.86 -27.19
CA LEU A 386 -28.39 6.01 -25.74
C LEU A 386 -29.44 6.96 -25.18
N ALA A 387 -29.70 8.08 -25.86
CA ALA A 387 -30.68 9.06 -25.43
C ALA A 387 -32.14 8.56 -25.52
N ASP A 388 -32.47 7.74 -26.49
CA ASP A 388 -33.81 7.15 -26.63
C ASP A 388 -34.01 5.84 -25.82
N GLY A 389 -32.89 5.22 -25.35
CA GLY A 389 -32.89 3.98 -24.57
C GLY A 389 -32.98 2.71 -25.37
N SER A 390 -32.84 2.75 -26.69
CA SER A 390 -32.82 1.56 -27.55
C SER A 390 -31.52 0.76 -27.43
N LEU A 391 -30.44 1.38 -26.96
CA LEU A 391 -29.18 0.76 -26.68
C LEU A 391 -29.07 0.44 -25.18
N SER A 392 -28.95 -0.86 -24.85
CA SER A 392 -28.90 -1.34 -23.45
C SER A 392 -27.50 -1.30 -22.85
N VAL A 393 -26.44 -1.61 -23.62
CA VAL A 393 -25.05 -1.69 -23.11
C VAL A 393 -24.12 -0.92 -24.05
N VAL A 394 -23.28 -0.09 -23.50
CA VAL A 394 -22.20 0.58 -24.23
C VAL A 394 -20.84 0.24 -23.65
N PHE A 395 -19.92 -0.21 -24.50
CA PHE A 395 -18.49 -0.39 -24.17
C PHE A 395 -17.72 0.82 -24.65
N GLY A 396 -16.75 1.29 -23.86
CA GLY A 396 -15.93 2.41 -24.28
C GLY A 396 -14.75 2.68 -23.36
N THR A 397 -14.06 3.77 -23.66
CA THR A 397 -13.00 4.32 -22.82
C THR A 397 -13.50 5.55 -22.07
N THR A 398 -12.62 6.44 -21.64
CA THR A 398 -12.97 7.77 -21.08
C THR A 398 -13.84 8.61 -22.03
N ALA A 399 -13.99 8.22 -23.31
CA ALA A 399 -14.95 8.82 -24.24
C ALA A 399 -16.39 8.79 -23.71
N LEU A 400 -16.75 7.79 -22.89
CA LEU A 400 -18.05 7.68 -22.21
C LEU A 400 -18.33 8.81 -21.21
N LEU A 401 -17.29 9.51 -20.75
CA LEU A 401 -17.40 10.64 -19.80
C LEU A 401 -17.77 11.95 -20.49
N SER A 402 -17.68 12.03 -21.84
CA SER A 402 -18.03 13.23 -22.60
C SER A 402 -19.46 13.68 -22.33
N ASP A 403 -19.70 15.00 -22.23
CA ASP A 403 -21.04 15.57 -22.02
C ASP A 403 -22.06 15.22 -23.13
N ARG A 404 -21.58 14.87 -24.33
CA ARG A 404 -22.40 14.40 -25.44
C ARG A 404 -23.03 13.00 -25.18
N MET A 405 -22.42 12.20 -24.32
CA MET A 405 -22.95 10.89 -23.91
C MET A 405 -24.08 11.05 -22.90
N VAL A 406 -25.31 11.16 -23.40
CA VAL A 406 -26.51 11.29 -22.59
C VAL A 406 -27.23 9.95 -22.55
N PHE A 407 -27.45 9.40 -21.37
CA PHE A 407 -28.19 8.17 -21.16
C PHE A 407 -29.65 8.50 -20.82
N LYS A 408 -30.58 7.71 -21.32
CA LYS A 408 -31.97 7.80 -20.90
C LYS A 408 -32.13 7.38 -19.44
N GLN A 409 -31.52 6.26 -19.07
CA GLN A 409 -31.54 5.72 -17.72
C GLN A 409 -30.31 4.81 -17.46
N LEU A 410 -29.17 5.40 -17.16
CA LEU A 410 -28.00 4.65 -16.73
C LEU A 410 -28.19 4.19 -15.28
N THR A 411 -28.12 2.88 -15.02
CA THR A 411 -28.26 2.30 -13.68
C THR A 411 -27.07 1.44 -13.25
N LEU A 412 -26.24 1.00 -14.21
CA LEU A 412 -25.06 0.20 -13.92
C LEU A 412 -23.83 0.76 -14.65
N ALA A 413 -22.76 1.00 -13.93
CA ALA A 413 -21.43 1.32 -14.45
C ALA A 413 -20.45 0.20 -14.09
N VAL A 414 -19.82 -0.40 -15.08
CA VAL A 414 -18.74 -1.38 -14.91
C VAL A 414 -17.43 -0.71 -15.28
N VAL A 415 -16.43 -0.72 -14.38
CA VAL A 415 -15.12 -0.08 -14.59
C VAL A 415 -14.03 -1.13 -14.44
N ASP A 416 -13.29 -1.40 -15.49
CA ASP A 416 -12.18 -2.35 -15.46
C ASP A 416 -10.86 -1.67 -15.10
N GLU A 417 -9.97 -2.40 -14.43
CA GLU A 417 -8.67 -1.92 -13.92
C GLU A 417 -8.81 -0.60 -13.13
N GLN A 418 -9.62 -0.63 -12.08
CA GLN A 418 -10.01 0.52 -11.26
C GLN A 418 -8.83 1.44 -10.89
N HIS A 419 -7.63 0.89 -10.64
CA HIS A 419 -6.44 1.65 -10.26
C HIS A 419 -5.92 2.60 -11.35
N ARG A 420 -6.37 2.43 -12.61
CA ARG A 420 -6.02 3.30 -13.75
C ARG A 420 -6.94 4.51 -13.88
N PHE A 421 -8.04 4.55 -13.12
CA PHE A 421 -9.01 5.65 -13.14
C PHE A 421 -8.99 6.42 -11.84
N GLY A 422 -8.89 7.74 -11.93
CA GLY A 422 -9.03 8.64 -10.78
C GLY A 422 -10.44 8.58 -10.18
N VAL A 423 -10.57 9.03 -8.93
CA VAL A 423 -11.86 9.15 -8.23
C VAL A 423 -12.83 10.01 -9.04
N ASP A 424 -12.35 11.10 -9.63
CA ASP A 424 -13.14 12.04 -10.44
C ASP A 424 -13.79 11.39 -11.66
N GLN A 425 -13.09 10.47 -12.33
CA GLN A 425 -13.62 9.79 -13.52
C GLN A 425 -14.74 8.82 -13.16
N ARG A 426 -14.62 8.10 -12.05
CA ARG A 426 -15.68 7.21 -11.53
C ARG A 426 -16.91 8.01 -11.11
N THR A 427 -16.68 9.11 -10.41
CA THR A 427 -17.74 10.05 -10.01
C THR A 427 -18.42 10.67 -11.23
N ALA A 428 -17.66 11.05 -12.27
CA ALA A 428 -18.22 11.59 -13.51
C ALA A 428 -19.12 10.58 -14.23
N LEU A 429 -18.75 9.28 -14.24
CA LEU A 429 -19.60 8.24 -14.84
C LEU A 429 -20.89 8.04 -14.02
N ARG A 430 -20.82 8.04 -12.70
CA ARG A 430 -22.01 7.98 -11.82
C ARG A 430 -22.97 9.15 -12.02
N LYS A 431 -22.44 10.36 -12.21
CA LYS A 431 -23.24 11.57 -12.44
C LYS A 431 -24.08 11.53 -13.73
N LYS A 432 -23.83 10.57 -14.64
CA LYS A 432 -24.62 10.40 -15.88
C LYS A 432 -25.97 9.70 -15.66
N GLY A 433 -26.25 9.19 -14.46
CA GLY A 433 -27.53 8.62 -14.08
C GLY A 433 -27.84 8.89 -12.60
N GLN A 434 -29.08 8.62 -12.19
CA GLN A 434 -29.49 8.70 -10.79
C GLN A 434 -29.34 7.33 -10.13
N GLY A 435 -28.59 7.24 -9.01
CA GLY A 435 -28.44 6.00 -8.27
C GLY A 435 -27.72 4.89 -9.04
N VAL A 436 -26.67 5.25 -9.77
CA VAL A 436 -25.92 4.30 -10.60
C VAL A 436 -25.09 3.36 -9.73
N ASP A 437 -25.34 2.07 -9.87
CA ASP A 437 -24.54 0.99 -9.30
C ASP A 437 -23.16 0.97 -9.95
N LEU A 438 -22.11 0.83 -9.13
CA LEU A 438 -20.74 0.73 -9.61
C LEU A 438 -20.17 -0.67 -9.33
N LEU A 439 -19.81 -1.36 -10.39
CA LEU A 439 -19.03 -2.58 -10.35
C LEU A 439 -17.62 -2.30 -10.88
N ALA A 440 -16.67 -2.20 -9.99
CA ALA A 440 -15.27 -2.08 -10.35
C ALA A 440 -14.63 -3.47 -10.47
N MET A 441 -13.71 -3.65 -11.42
CA MET A 441 -12.94 -4.88 -11.57
C MET A 441 -11.46 -4.60 -11.45
N SER A 442 -10.72 -5.53 -10.85
CA SER A 442 -9.26 -5.44 -10.82
C SER A 442 -8.61 -6.82 -11.00
N ALA A 443 -7.57 -6.86 -11.83
CA ALA A 443 -6.69 -8.00 -11.98
C ALA A 443 -5.43 -7.90 -11.10
N THR A 444 -5.19 -6.74 -10.47
CA THR A 444 -4.11 -6.63 -9.49
C THR A 444 -4.47 -7.41 -8.24
N PRO A 445 -3.60 -8.30 -7.78
CA PRO A 445 -3.79 -8.96 -6.53
C PRO A 445 -3.57 -7.94 -5.40
N ILE A 446 -4.66 -7.48 -4.79
CA ILE A 446 -4.62 -6.57 -3.64
C ILE A 446 -4.87 -7.42 -2.40
N PRO A 447 -3.98 -7.41 -1.38
CA PRO A 447 -4.27 -8.04 -0.10
C PRO A 447 -5.60 -7.53 0.46
N ARG A 448 -6.37 -8.41 1.09
CA ARG A 448 -7.68 -8.04 1.64
C ARG A 448 -7.59 -6.86 2.61
N THR A 449 -6.57 -6.87 3.45
CA THR A 449 -6.29 -5.79 4.41
C THR A 449 -6.03 -4.46 3.74
N LEU A 450 -5.21 -4.45 2.69
CA LEU A 450 -4.93 -3.25 1.91
C LEU A 450 -6.20 -2.79 1.16
N ALA A 451 -6.99 -3.72 0.62
CA ALA A 451 -8.26 -3.39 -0.03
C ALA A 451 -9.24 -2.73 0.96
N LEU A 452 -9.39 -3.25 2.18
CA LEU A 452 -10.22 -2.65 3.22
C LEU A 452 -9.71 -1.29 3.67
N SER A 453 -8.39 -1.09 3.76
CA SER A 453 -7.81 0.18 4.18
C SER A 453 -7.88 1.28 3.12
N LEU A 454 -7.76 0.93 1.83
CA LEU A 454 -7.82 1.89 0.72
C LEU A 454 -9.24 2.09 0.18
N TYR A 455 -10.07 1.07 0.27
CA TYR A 455 -11.40 0.99 -0.34
C TYR A 455 -12.45 0.50 0.66
N GLY A 456 -12.35 0.90 1.93
CA GLY A 456 -13.29 0.51 2.99
C GLY A 456 -14.75 0.92 2.71
N ASP A 457 -14.96 1.82 1.76
CA ASP A 457 -16.25 2.24 1.22
C ASP A 457 -16.78 1.31 0.11
N VAL A 458 -16.04 0.24 -0.26
CA VAL A 458 -16.36 -0.65 -1.39
C VAL A 458 -16.52 -2.09 -0.91
N ASP A 459 -17.68 -2.69 -1.18
CA ASP A 459 -17.91 -4.12 -0.95
C ASP A 459 -17.03 -4.95 -1.89
N THR A 460 -16.51 -6.11 -1.46
CA THR A 460 -15.59 -6.90 -2.28
C THR A 460 -16.10 -8.31 -2.56
N SER A 461 -16.03 -8.73 -3.82
CA SER A 461 -16.19 -10.13 -4.27
C SER A 461 -14.88 -10.66 -4.82
N ARG A 462 -14.56 -11.91 -4.58
CA ARG A 462 -13.26 -12.49 -4.96
C ARG A 462 -13.42 -13.78 -5.73
N ILE A 463 -12.67 -13.90 -6.85
CA ILE A 463 -12.57 -15.12 -7.65
C ILE A 463 -11.09 -15.53 -7.68
N THR A 464 -10.74 -16.63 -7.05
CA THR A 464 -9.36 -17.12 -6.94
C THR A 464 -9.04 -18.19 -7.97
N LYS A 465 -10.02 -19.04 -8.32
CA LYS A 465 -9.81 -20.20 -9.21
C LYS A 465 -10.04 -19.83 -10.67
N ARG A 466 -9.14 -20.30 -11.52
CA ARG A 466 -9.34 -20.22 -12.97
C ARG A 466 -10.28 -21.36 -13.44
N PRO A 467 -11.23 -21.12 -14.36
CA PRO A 467 -12.16 -22.12 -14.87
C PRO A 467 -11.47 -23.30 -15.59
N LYS A 468 -10.37 -22.98 -16.29
CA LYS A 468 -9.49 -23.98 -16.91
C LYS A 468 -8.09 -23.81 -16.33
N ALA A 469 -7.50 -24.88 -15.87
CA ALA A 469 -6.07 -24.90 -15.63
C ALA A 469 -5.39 -24.68 -16.98
N GLY A 470 -4.82 -23.50 -17.20
CA GLY A 470 -3.96 -23.28 -18.37
C GLY A 470 -2.78 -24.27 -18.35
N ALA A 471 -2.04 -24.35 -19.44
CA ALA A 471 -0.85 -25.21 -19.55
C ALA A 471 0.26 -24.87 -18.51
N GLY A 472 0.03 -23.83 -17.68
CA GLY A 472 0.92 -23.39 -16.62
C GLY A 472 1.99 -22.43 -17.10
N VAL A 473 2.59 -21.73 -16.14
CA VAL A 473 3.71 -20.81 -16.40
C VAL A 473 4.84 -21.13 -15.43
N THR A 474 6.02 -21.40 -15.98
CA THR A 474 7.24 -21.59 -15.19
C THR A 474 8.02 -20.28 -15.13
N THR A 475 8.40 -19.86 -13.94
CA THR A 475 9.24 -18.68 -13.74
C THR A 475 10.67 -19.11 -13.42
N LYS A 476 11.67 -18.51 -14.04
CA LYS A 476 13.10 -18.80 -13.84
C LYS A 476 13.86 -17.52 -13.58
N LEU A 477 14.67 -17.50 -12.52
CA LEU A 477 15.58 -16.38 -12.23
C LEU A 477 16.89 -16.56 -12.98
N CYS A 478 17.35 -15.53 -13.67
CA CYS A 478 18.62 -15.51 -14.36
C CYS A 478 19.41 -14.21 -14.07
N VAL A 479 20.69 -14.23 -14.40
CA VAL A 479 21.54 -13.03 -14.34
C VAL A 479 21.62 -12.38 -15.72
N PRO A 480 21.66 -11.04 -15.81
CA PRO A 480 21.68 -10.34 -17.11
C PRO A 480 22.89 -10.68 -17.99
N GLU A 481 23.98 -11.19 -17.40
CA GLU A 481 25.18 -11.60 -18.13
C GLU A 481 25.07 -13.00 -18.74
N ASN A 482 24.05 -13.78 -18.38
CA ASN A 482 23.84 -15.16 -18.87
C ASN A 482 22.38 -15.36 -19.31
N LEU A 483 22.03 -14.75 -20.43
CA LEU A 483 20.70 -14.84 -21.06
C LEU A 483 20.64 -15.85 -22.20
N ASP A 484 21.72 -16.58 -22.46
CA ASP A 484 21.80 -17.53 -23.60
C ASP A 484 20.67 -18.56 -23.56
N GLN A 485 20.35 -19.09 -22.39
CA GLN A 485 19.21 -20.01 -22.22
C GLN A 485 17.85 -19.35 -22.52
N ALA A 486 17.68 -18.09 -22.16
CA ALA A 486 16.44 -17.36 -22.41
C ALA A 486 16.31 -17.05 -23.92
N TYR A 487 17.40 -16.64 -24.55
CA TYR A 487 17.42 -16.38 -26.01
C TYR A 487 17.26 -17.66 -26.84
N ALA A 488 17.85 -18.78 -26.40
CA ALA A 488 17.62 -20.08 -27.02
C ALA A 488 16.14 -20.49 -26.92
N ALA A 489 15.52 -20.35 -25.73
CA ALA A 489 14.10 -20.64 -25.53
C ALA A 489 13.18 -19.78 -26.41
N ILE A 490 13.50 -18.49 -26.60
CA ILE A 490 12.78 -17.61 -27.54
C ILE A 490 12.92 -18.15 -28.98
N SER A 491 14.14 -18.49 -29.40
CA SER A 491 14.40 -18.98 -30.76
C SER A 491 13.66 -20.30 -31.04
N GLU A 492 13.69 -21.22 -30.08
CA GLU A 492 12.94 -22.50 -30.16
C GLU A 492 11.43 -22.28 -30.24
N ALA A 493 10.88 -21.38 -29.40
CA ALA A 493 9.46 -21.05 -29.40
C ALA A 493 9.03 -20.43 -30.74
N VAL A 494 9.82 -19.47 -31.26
CA VAL A 494 9.50 -18.82 -32.53
C VAL A 494 9.62 -19.79 -33.71
N GLN A 495 10.60 -20.68 -33.71
CA GLN A 495 10.72 -21.74 -34.72
C GLN A 495 9.56 -22.75 -34.67
N ALA A 496 9.00 -22.99 -33.47
CA ALA A 496 7.78 -23.77 -33.28
C ALA A 496 6.48 -23.03 -33.68
N GLY A 497 6.57 -21.77 -34.13
CA GLY A 497 5.43 -20.95 -34.53
C GLY A 497 4.81 -20.11 -33.41
N HIS A 498 5.44 -20.09 -32.22
CA HIS A 498 5.01 -19.30 -31.07
C HIS A 498 5.63 -17.90 -31.07
N GLN A 499 5.23 -17.09 -30.10
CA GLN A 499 5.66 -15.70 -29.95
C GLN A 499 6.29 -15.44 -28.59
N ALA A 500 7.11 -14.38 -28.53
CA ALA A 500 7.81 -14.01 -27.32
C ALA A 500 7.74 -12.52 -27.00
N TYR A 501 7.88 -12.19 -25.70
CA TYR A 501 8.00 -10.84 -25.19
C TYR A 501 9.39 -10.58 -24.61
N LEU A 502 9.92 -9.38 -24.87
CA LEU A 502 11.10 -8.83 -24.21
C LEU A 502 10.69 -7.53 -23.49
N VAL A 503 10.75 -7.51 -22.16
CA VAL A 503 10.25 -6.39 -21.35
C VAL A 503 11.40 -5.66 -20.68
N CYS A 504 11.48 -4.34 -20.87
CA CYS A 504 12.50 -3.48 -20.32
C CYS A 504 11.91 -2.44 -19.35
N PRO A 505 12.66 -1.99 -18.33
CA PRO A 505 12.19 -0.98 -17.41
C PRO A 505 12.13 0.43 -18.00
N LEU A 506 12.99 0.74 -18.97
CA LEU A 506 13.11 2.06 -19.59
C LEU A 506 12.73 2.01 -21.07
N ILE A 507 12.28 3.15 -21.62
CA ILE A 507 12.07 3.33 -23.06
C ILE A 507 13.40 3.60 -23.71
N ASP A 508 14.09 4.67 -23.30
CA ASP A 508 15.37 5.11 -23.83
C ASP A 508 16.49 5.08 -22.78
N PRO A 509 17.77 4.97 -23.18
CA PRO A 509 18.89 4.96 -22.24
C PRO A 509 19.07 6.27 -21.46
N SER A 510 18.46 7.37 -21.92
CA SER A 510 18.51 8.71 -21.32
C SER A 510 17.40 8.96 -20.31
N ASP A 511 16.45 8.04 -20.17
CA ASP A 511 15.32 8.20 -19.26
C ASP A 511 15.80 8.14 -17.80
N SER A 512 15.19 8.98 -16.95
CA SER A 512 15.51 9.00 -15.53
C SER A 512 14.88 7.81 -14.81
N GLU A 513 15.52 7.37 -13.72
CA GLU A 513 14.99 6.30 -12.85
C GLU A 513 13.71 6.73 -12.10
N GLU A 514 13.34 8.01 -12.13
CA GLU A 514 12.17 8.57 -11.43
C GLU A 514 10.84 8.02 -11.96
N GLU A 515 10.81 7.52 -13.21
CA GLU A 515 9.62 6.88 -13.79
C GLU A 515 9.33 5.46 -13.22
N LEU A 516 10.21 4.92 -12.36
CA LEU A 516 10.10 3.58 -11.77
C LEU A 516 9.64 3.64 -10.30
N GLU A 517 8.48 4.23 -10.05
CA GLU A 517 7.97 4.50 -8.69
C GLU A 517 7.62 3.26 -7.86
N ASP A 518 7.38 2.10 -8.46
CA ASP A 518 6.84 0.91 -7.78
C ASP A 518 7.79 0.20 -6.82
N VAL A 519 9.10 0.54 -6.82
CA VAL A 519 10.10 -0.16 -6.00
C VAL A 519 10.96 0.84 -5.24
N PRO A 520 11.03 0.76 -3.90
CA PRO A 520 11.87 1.61 -3.06
C PRO A 520 13.35 1.56 -3.51
N GLU A 521 14.01 2.71 -3.51
CA GLU A 521 15.42 2.86 -3.95
C GLU A 521 16.38 1.90 -3.23
N ALA A 522 16.12 1.61 -1.96
CA ALA A 522 16.92 0.67 -1.15
C ALA A 522 16.89 -0.78 -1.65
N VAL A 523 15.86 -1.16 -2.39
CA VAL A 523 15.69 -2.53 -2.93
C VAL A 523 16.28 -2.65 -4.32
N ARG A 524 16.54 -1.51 -4.99
CA ARG A 524 17.09 -1.48 -6.37
C ARG A 524 18.56 -1.91 -6.37
N THR A 525 18.95 -2.72 -7.34
CA THR A 525 20.34 -3.15 -7.51
C THR A 525 21.13 -2.15 -8.36
N ASN A 526 22.40 -1.93 -8.03
CA ASN A 526 23.31 -1.15 -8.86
C ASN A 526 23.72 -2.00 -10.07
N GLY A 527 23.35 -1.58 -11.28
CA GLY A 527 23.71 -2.27 -12.52
C GLY A 527 23.31 -1.48 -13.76
N LYS A 528 23.74 -1.94 -14.94
CA LYS A 528 23.33 -1.36 -16.23
C LYS A 528 21.84 -1.56 -16.43
N LEU A 529 21.10 -0.50 -16.68
CA LEU A 529 19.70 -0.57 -17.04
C LEU A 529 19.53 -0.87 -18.52
N TYR A 530 18.56 -1.71 -18.82
CA TYR A 530 18.16 -2.06 -20.17
C TYR A 530 16.99 -1.16 -20.61
N SER A 531 17.11 -0.56 -21.81
CA SER A 531 16.03 0.20 -22.43
C SER A 531 15.46 -0.54 -23.63
N ALA A 532 14.18 -0.37 -23.88
CA ALA A 532 13.46 -1.09 -24.94
C ALA A 532 13.99 -0.76 -26.33
N THR A 533 14.29 0.52 -26.62
CA THR A 533 14.87 0.96 -27.90
C THR A 533 16.21 0.30 -28.15
N ARG A 534 17.12 0.30 -27.19
CA ARG A 534 18.43 -0.31 -27.32
C ARG A 534 18.36 -1.84 -27.46
N VAL A 535 17.56 -2.50 -26.66
CA VAL A 535 17.34 -3.97 -26.72
C VAL A 535 16.78 -4.35 -28.08
N TYR A 536 15.82 -3.59 -28.60
CA TYR A 536 15.26 -3.79 -29.94
C TYR A 536 16.35 -3.64 -31.03
N GLU A 537 17.10 -2.54 -31.03
CA GLU A 537 18.14 -2.27 -32.03
C GLU A 537 19.28 -3.30 -32.00
N GLU A 538 19.68 -3.74 -30.83
CA GLU A 538 20.80 -4.69 -30.66
C GLU A 538 20.35 -6.11 -31.00
N LEU A 539 19.26 -6.62 -30.42
CA LEU A 539 18.85 -8.01 -30.57
C LEU A 539 18.22 -8.31 -31.94
N SER A 540 17.48 -7.38 -32.53
CA SER A 540 16.92 -7.55 -33.87
C SER A 540 18.00 -7.64 -34.99
N LYS A 541 19.18 -7.08 -34.76
CA LYS A 541 20.29 -7.11 -35.72
C LYS A 541 21.31 -8.22 -35.44
N THR A 542 21.24 -8.85 -34.25
CA THR A 542 22.23 -9.86 -33.83
C THR A 542 21.56 -11.22 -33.59
N VAL A 543 21.03 -11.44 -32.39
CA VAL A 543 20.49 -12.74 -31.93
C VAL A 543 19.21 -13.12 -32.70
N PHE A 544 18.34 -12.16 -32.96
CA PHE A 544 17.02 -12.38 -33.58
C PHE A 544 16.92 -11.81 -35.00
N LYS A 545 18.02 -11.70 -35.71
CA LYS A 545 18.07 -11.13 -37.08
C LYS A 545 17.17 -11.85 -38.10
N ASP A 546 16.92 -13.14 -37.89
CA ASP A 546 16.11 -13.98 -38.77
C ASP A 546 14.63 -13.99 -38.40
N PHE A 547 14.23 -13.26 -37.34
CA PHE A 547 12.86 -13.17 -36.83
C PHE A 547 12.29 -11.76 -36.96
N THR A 548 10.95 -11.67 -37.10
CA THR A 548 10.27 -10.38 -37.15
C THR A 548 10.11 -9.82 -35.72
N CYS A 549 10.78 -8.68 -35.47
CA CYS A 549 10.71 -7.96 -34.20
C CYS A 549 9.99 -6.62 -34.39
N ASP A 550 9.15 -6.25 -33.43
CA ASP A 550 8.54 -4.92 -33.32
C ASP A 550 8.78 -4.31 -31.94
N LEU A 551 8.73 -2.97 -31.85
CA LEU A 551 8.90 -2.20 -30.62
C LEU A 551 7.58 -1.56 -30.22
N LEU A 552 7.16 -1.75 -28.94
CA LEU A 552 5.97 -1.17 -28.35
C LEU A 552 6.33 -0.38 -27.09
N THR A 553 6.17 0.94 -27.13
CA THR A 553 6.47 1.82 -25.99
C THR A 553 5.32 2.78 -25.67
N GLY A 554 5.32 3.35 -24.46
CA GLY A 554 4.33 4.34 -24.04
C GLY A 554 4.31 5.61 -24.90
N ARG A 555 5.44 5.98 -25.51
CA ARG A 555 5.59 7.20 -26.33
C ARG A 555 5.00 7.09 -27.74
N LEU A 556 4.69 5.88 -28.20
CA LEU A 556 4.05 5.72 -29.50
C LEU A 556 2.64 6.31 -29.50
N PRO A 557 2.19 6.96 -30.59
CA PRO A 557 0.80 7.35 -30.78
C PRO A 557 -0.14 6.13 -30.68
N GLU A 558 -1.37 6.32 -30.17
CA GLU A 558 -2.31 5.22 -29.92
C GLU A 558 -2.57 4.37 -31.17
N ALA A 559 -2.79 5.02 -32.32
CA ALA A 559 -2.99 4.33 -33.59
C ALA A 559 -1.79 3.43 -34.01
N GLN A 560 -0.57 3.83 -33.67
CA GLN A 560 0.61 3.01 -33.92
C GLN A 560 0.73 1.85 -32.95
N LYS A 561 0.39 2.07 -31.65
CA LYS A 561 0.33 1.00 -30.66
C LYS A 561 -0.66 -0.07 -31.11
N ASP A 562 -1.83 0.33 -31.55
CA ASP A 562 -2.87 -0.57 -32.03
C ASP A 562 -2.39 -1.38 -33.24
N GLN A 563 -1.70 -0.75 -34.21
CA GLN A 563 -1.14 -1.44 -35.38
C GLN A 563 -0.07 -2.48 -35.00
N VAL A 564 0.86 -2.13 -34.10
CA VAL A 564 1.90 -3.06 -33.63
C VAL A 564 1.25 -4.25 -32.94
N MET A 565 0.25 -3.99 -32.07
CA MET A 565 -0.45 -5.04 -31.36
C MET A 565 -1.27 -5.94 -32.27
N GLU A 566 -1.89 -5.39 -33.30
CA GLU A 566 -2.63 -6.17 -34.28
C GLU A 566 -1.71 -7.08 -35.10
N LYS A 567 -0.54 -6.58 -35.53
CA LYS A 567 0.49 -7.41 -36.16
C LYS A 567 0.95 -8.56 -35.25
N PHE A 568 1.15 -8.27 -33.98
CA PHE A 568 1.56 -9.28 -33.01
C PHE A 568 0.46 -10.33 -32.79
N ARG A 569 -0.82 -9.92 -32.65
CA ARG A 569 -1.95 -10.86 -32.57
C ARG A 569 -2.10 -11.73 -33.84
N ALA A 570 -1.88 -11.15 -34.99
CA ALA A 570 -1.94 -11.84 -36.28
C ALA A 570 -0.71 -12.73 -36.55
N ASN A 571 0.19 -12.90 -35.59
CA ASN A 571 1.46 -13.64 -35.70
C ASN A 571 2.36 -13.15 -36.86
N LYS A 572 2.22 -11.87 -37.25
CA LYS A 572 3.11 -11.22 -38.23
C LYS A 572 4.39 -10.72 -37.55
N THR A 573 4.31 -10.38 -36.29
CA THR A 573 5.43 -10.09 -35.41
C THR A 573 5.65 -11.28 -34.48
N GLN A 574 6.86 -11.80 -34.44
CA GLN A 574 7.22 -12.98 -33.64
C GLN A 574 7.77 -12.61 -32.28
N ILE A 575 8.52 -11.51 -32.19
CA ILE A 575 9.12 -11.03 -30.95
C ILE A 575 8.70 -9.57 -30.74
N LEU A 576 8.08 -9.30 -29.60
CA LEU A 576 7.67 -7.94 -29.21
C LEU A 576 8.56 -7.42 -28.09
N VAL A 577 9.35 -6.37 -28.39
CA VAL A 577 10.13 -5.64 -27.38
C VAL A 577 9.26 -4.52 -26.83
N SER A 578 9.14 -4.43 -25.51
CA SER A 578 8.24 -3.46 -24.89
C SER A 578 8.70 -3.01 -23.50
N THR A 579 8.01 -2.01 -22.96
CA THR A 579 8.04 -1.65 -21.53
C THR A 579 6.80 -2.23 -20.82
N THR A 580 6.44 -1.71 -19.65
CA THR A 580 5.23 -2.09 -18.88
C THR A 580 3.90 -1.88 -19.65
N VAL A 581 3.92 -1.21 -20.79
CA VAL A 581 2.70 -0.98 -21.61
C VAL A 581 1.96 -2.26 -21.96
N ILE A 582 2.66 -3.41 -22.06
CA ILE A 582 2.02 -4.72 -22.28
C ILE A 582 1.28 -5.27 -21.06
N GLU A 583 1.48 -4.67 -19.88
CA GLU A 583 0.71 -5.01 -18.66
C GLU A 583 -0.79 -4.82 -18.88
N VAL A 584 -1.17 -3.91 -19.78
CA VAL A 584 -2.57 -3.56 -20.02
C VAL A 584 -3.12 -4.30 -21.25
N GLY A 585 -4.05 -5.22 -21.01
CA GLY A 585 -5.14 -5.55 -21.89
C GLY A 585 -4.91 -6.46 -23.09
N VAL A 586 -3.69 -6.91 -23.42
CA VAL A 586 -3.50 -7.71 -24.65
C VAL A 586 -3.48 -9.20 -24.37
N ASP A 587 -4.45 -9.91 -24.95
CA ASP A 587 -4.55 -11.36 -24.91
C ASP A 587 -3.96 -11.95 -26.20
N VAL A 588 -2.77 -12.55 -26.08
CA VAL A 588 -2.10 -13.26 -27.18
C VAL A 588 -1.82 -14.71 -26.74
N PRO A 589 -2.75 -15.64 -27.02
CA PRO A 589 -2.63 -17.02 -26.57
C PRO A 589 -1.38 -17.74 -27.09
N ASN A 590 -0.85 -17.30 -28.25
CA ASN A 590 0.33 -17.89 -28.87
C ASN A 590 1.68 -17.46 -28.27
N ALA A 591 1.68 -16.50 -27.32
CA ALA A 591 2.89 -16.07 -26.64
C ALA A 591 3.26 -17.04 -25.53
N THR A 592 4.42 -17.71 -25.63
CA THR A 592 4.86 -18.76 -24.70
C THR A 592 6.11 -18.39 -23.92
N VAL A 593 6.92 -17.44 -24.36
CA VAL A 593 8.14 -17.02 -23.67
C VAL A 593 8.14 -15.54 -23.37
N MET A 594 8.64 -15.18 -22.18
CA MET A 594 8.86 -13.78 -21.79
C MET A 594 10.21 -13.65 -21.10
N VAL A 595 10.94 -12.59 -21.41
CA VAL A 595 12.15 -12.17 -20.68
C VAL A 595 11.93 -10.78 -20.12
N VAL A 596 12.10 -10.62 -18.82
CA VAL A 596 12.00 -9.33 -18.12
C VAL A 596 13.40 -8.91 -17.67
N PHE A 597 13.91 -7.84 -18.27
CA PHE A 597 15.20 -7.25 -17.93
C PHE A 597 15.10 -6.40 -16.68
N ASN A 598 16.14 -6.40 -15.83
CA ASN A 598 16.17 -5.68 -14.55
C ASN A 598 14.89 -5.94 -13.73
N ALA A 599 14.51 -7.20 -13.56
CA ALA A 599 13.26 -7.59 -12.93
C ALA A 599 13.09 -7.06 -11.49
N ASP A 600 14.20 -6.77 -10.80
CA ASP A 600 14.22 -6.12 -9.48
C ASP A 600 13.73 -4.66 -9.49
N ARG A 601 13.57 -4.05 -10.66
CA ARG A 601 13.03 -2.69 -10.85
C ARG A 601 11.50 -2.65 -11.00
N PHE A 602 10.84 -3.79 -11.03
CA PHE A 602 9.39 -3.89 -11.14
C PHE A 602 8.76 -4.30 -9.81
N GLY A 603 7.55 -3.82 -9.55
CA GLY A 603 6.71 -4.29 -8.45
C GLY A 603 6.34 -5.77 -8.62
N LEU A 604 6.10 -6.50 -7.51
CA LEU A 604 5.65 -7.90 -7.59
C LEU A 604 4.32 -8.04 -8.32
N ALA A 605 3.40 -7.09 -8.14
CA ALA A 605 2.12 -7.05 -8.83
C ALA A 605 2.30 -6.94 -10.34
N THR A 606 3.17 -6.01 -10.81
CA THR A 606 3.51 -5.83 -12.22
C THR A 606 4.14 -7.09 -12.82
N LEU A 607 5.12 -7.69 -12.12
CA LEU A 607 5.73 -8.94 -12.58
C LEU A 607 4.73 -10.10 -12.64
N HIS A 608 3.79 -10.17 -11.70
CA HIS A 608 2.72 -11.15 -11.73
C HIS A 608 1.77 -10.94 -12.93
N GLN A 609 1.38 -9.70 -13.21
CA GLN A 609 0.55 -9.36 -14.37
C GLN A 609 1.27 -9.66 -15.69
N LEU A 610 2.56 -9.32 -15.81
CA LEU A 610 3.40 -9.67 -16.94
C LEU A 610 3.48 -11.19 -17.13
N ARG A 611 3.73 -11.95 -16.07
CA ARG A 611 3.70 -13.42 -16.10
C ARG A 611 2.38 -13.96 -16.65
N GLY A 612 1.28 -13.33 -16.28
CA GLY A 612 -0.05 -13.67 -16.78
C GLY A 612 -0.26 -13.40 -18.28
N ARG A 613 0.72 -12.82 -19.00
CA ARG A 613 0.62 -12.57 -20.46
C ARG A 613 1.10 -13.73 -21.31
N VAL A 614 1.79 -14.72 -20.74
CA VAL A 614 2.23 -15.93 -21.44
C VAL A 614 1.53 -17.19 -20.89
N GLY A 615 1.51 -18.27 -21.67
CA GLY A 615 0.89 -19.52 -21.26
C GLY A 615 -0.65 -19.48 -21.15
N ARG A 616 -1.28 -18.61 -21.93
CA ARG A 616 -2.75 -18.46 -21.98
C ARG A 616 -3.46 -19.46 -22.88
N GLY A 617 -2.73 -20.00 -23.84
CA GLY A 617 -3.20 -21.04 -24.74
C GLY A 617 -2.97 -22.44 -24.19
N ASP A 618 -2.91 -23.41 -25.12
CA ASP A 618 -2.72 -24.82 -24.83
C ASP A 618 -1.23 -25.19 -24.54
N PHE A 619 -0.33 -24.23 -24.71
CA PHE A 619 1.10 -24.43 -24.53
C PHE A 619 1.61 -23.76 -23.25
N PRO A 620 2.53 -24.42 -22.50
CA PRO A 620 3.08 -23.88 -21.27
C PRO A 620 3.91 -22.63 -21.52
N GLY A 621 3.80 -21.64 -20.63
CA GLY A 621 4.58 -20.42 -20.67
C GLY A 621 5.88 -20.52 -19.85
N THR A 622 6.92 -19.81 -20.29
CA THR A 622 8.15 -19.64 -19.52
C THR A 622 8.50 -18.16 -19.38
N VAL A 623 8.74 -17.72 -18.16
CA VAL A 623 9.16 -16.34 -17.86
C VAL A 623 10.56 -16.35 -17.25
N TYR A 624 11.48 -15.60 -17.87
CA TYR A 624 12.82 -15.39 -17.36
C TYR A 624 12.91 -14.02 -16.72
N LEU A 625 13.27 -13.97 -15.44
CA LEU A 625 13.45 -12.74 -14.67
C LEU A 625 14.95 -12.47 -14.53
N ALA A 626 15.47 -11.51 -15.31
CA ALA A 626 16.88 -11.16 -15.30
C ALA A 626 17.16 -10.08 -14.26
N SER A 627 18.02 -10.37 -13.28
CA SER A 627 18.37 -9.44 -12.20
C SER A 627 19.75 -9.74 -11.61
N ASN A 628 20.46 -8.67 -11.19
CA ASN A 628 21.73 -8.70 -10.47
C ASN A 628 21.53 -8.73 -8.92
N ALA A 629 20.33 -9.01 -8.45
CA ALA A 629 20.02 -9.08 -7.02
C ALA A 629 20.85 -10.17 -6.31
N LYS A 630 21.60 -9.76 -5.30
CA LYS A 630 22.46 -10.65 -4.50
C LYS A 630 21.63 -11.65 -3.70
N ARG A 631 22.19 -12.87 -3.50
CA ARG A 631 21.58 -13.86 -2.60
C ARG A 631 21.37 -13.25 -1.20
N GLY A 632 20.19 -13.45 -0.62
CA GLY A 632 19.84 -12.92 0.70
C GLY A 632 19.32 -11.47 0.71
N SER A 633 19.39 -10.73 -0.40
CA SER A 633 18.77 -9.38 -0.48
C SER A 633 17.24 -9.47 -0.57
N ILE A 634 16.54 -8.41 -0.13
CA ILE A 634 15.08 -8.28 -0.24
C ILE A 634 14.64 -8.42 -1.72
N ALA A 635 15.37 -7.77 -2.64
CA ALA A 635 15.12 -7.89 -4.07
C ALA A 635 15.14 -9.37 -4.53
N ARG A 636 16.13 -10.16 -4.08
CA ARG A 636 16.20 -11.59 -4.43
C ARG A 636 15.09 -12.41 -3.80
N LYS A 637 14.70 -12.11 -2.54
CA LYS A 637 13.56 -12.75 -1.88
C LYS A 637 12.25 -12.51 -2.66
N ARG A 638 12.01 -11.26 -3.09
CA ARG A 638 10.83 -10.88 -3.90
C ARG A 638 10.77 -11.66 -5.22
N LEU A 639 11.85 -11.70 -5.97
CA LEU A 639 11.90 -12.44 -7.23
C LEU A 639 11.74 -13.96 -7.01
N ALA A 640 12.31 -14.53 -5.94
CA ALA A 640 12.16 -15.93 -5.60
C ALA A 640 10.71 -16.30 -5.24
N ALA A 641 9.93 -15.38 -4.67
CA ALA A 641 8.51 -15.59 -4.42
C ALA A 641 7.72 -15.86 -5.72
N LEU A 642 8.04 -15.16 -6.82
CA LEU A 642 7.43 -15.40 -8.14
C LEU A 642 7.83 -16.77 -8.76
N GLU A 643 8.98 -17.30 -8.40
CA GLU A 643 9.42 -18.63 -8.83
C GLU A 643 8.68 -19.73 -8.06
N GLN A 644 8.34 -19.49 -6.77
CA GLN A 644 7.74 -20.46 -5.86
C GLN A 644 6.21 -20.54 -5.95
N THR A 645 5.53 -19.43 -6.23
CA THR A 645 4.07 -19.39 -6.27
C THR A 645 3.50 -18.70 -7.51
N SER A 646 2.38 -19.24 -7.98
CA SER A 646 1.55 -18.63 -9.02
C SER A 646 0.32 -17.90 -8.46
N ASP A 647 0.07 -18.00 -7.16
CA ASP A 647 -1.05 -17.35 -6.51
C ASP A 647 -0.76 -15.85 -6.33
N GLY A 648 -1.53 -15.01 -7.04
CA GLY A 648 -1.39 -13.56 -6.98
C GLY A 648 -1.70 -12.98 -5.60
N ALA A 649 -2.67 -13.56 -4.87
CA ALA A 649 -2.99 -13.10 -3.52
C ALA A 649 -1.84 -13.35 -2.55
N ARG A 650 -1.24 -14.55 -2.62
CA ARG A 650 -0.07 -14.88 -1.80
C ARG A 650 1.14 -14.02 -2.14
N LEU A 651 1.33 -13.68 -3.43
CA LEU A 651 2.38 -12.75 -3.86
C LEU A 651 2.17 -11.35 -3.30
N ALA A 652 0.94 -10.86 -3.27
CA ALA A 652 0.63 -9.55 -2.72
C ALA A 652 0.84 -9.50 -1.19
N GLU A 653 0.50 -10.57 -0.47
CA GLU A 653 0.80 -10.71 0.96
C GLU A 653 2.31 -10.72 1.20
N LEU A 654 3.06 -11.51 0.42
CA LEU A 654 4.53 -11.56 0.51
C LEU A 654 5.19 -10.22 0.17
N ASP A 655 4.64 -9.45 -0.79
CA ASP A 655 5.15 -8.11 -1.09
C ASP A 655 4.95 -7.16 0.10
N LEU A 656 3.81 -7.27 0.77
CA LEU A 656 3.51 -6.49 1.97
C LEU A 656 4.44 -6.87 3.14
N GLU A 657 4.64 -8.19 3.38
CA GLU A 657 5.61 -8.70 4.37
C GLU A 657 7.02 -8.16 4.12
N LEU A 658 7.49 -8.24 2.87
CA LEU A 658 8.85 -7.83 2.50
C LEU A 658 9.04 -6.30 2.47
N ARG A 659 7.98 -5.54 2.25
CA ARG A 659 7.99 -4.08 2.41
C ARG A 659 8.08 -3.70 3.87
N HIS A 660 7.33 -4.37 4.75
CA HIS A 660 7.43 -4.18 6.20
C HIS A 660 8.85 -4.47 6.72
N GLU A 661 9.52 -5.57 6.29
CA GLU A 661 10.94 -5.81 6.58
C GLU A 661 11.84 -4.63 6.10
N GLY A 662 11.50 -3.99 4.97
CA GLY A 662 12.24 -2.84 4.42
C GLY A 662 11.98 -1.53 5.16
N GLU A 663 10.75 -1.28 5.61
CA GLU A 663 10.36 -0.07 6.35
C GLU A 663 10.92 -0.05 7.77
N THR A 664 11.04 -1.21 8.41
CA THR A 664 11.76 -1.35 9.70
C THR A 664 13.22 -0.90 9.60
N LEU A 665 13.79 -0.90 8.39
CA LEU A 665 15.13 -0.40 8.08
C LEU A 665 15.18 1.11 7.71
N GLY A 666 14.08 1.85 7.79
CA GLY A 666 14.08 3.33 7.74
C GLY A 666 13.51 3.99 6.48
N TYR A 667 12.70 3.32 5.67
CA TYR A 667 12.14 3.89 4.44
C TYR A 667 10.62 4.08 4.52
N ARG A 668 10.14 5.33 4.61
CA ARG A 668 8.72 5.70 4.49
C ARG A 668 8.36 5.91 3.02
N GLN A 669 7.24 5.33 2.58
CA GLN A 669 6.64 5.66 1.27
C GLN A 669 6.01 7.07 1.29
N SER A 670 6.34 7.87 0.28
CA SER A 670 5.62 9.10 -0.05
C SER A 670 4.48 8.76 -1.02
N GLY A 671 3.21 9.00 -0.61
CA GLY A 671 2.08 9.00 -1.56
C GLY A 671 0.86 8.12 -1.26
N GLY A 672 0.62 7.70 -0.01
CA GLY A 672 -0.61 7.00 0.39
C GLY A 672 -1.28 7.63 1.62
N THR A 673 -2.48 7.20 1.96
CA THR A 673 -3.17 7.53 3.22
C THR A 673 -2.20 7.30 4.37
N THR A 674 -1.77 8.35 5.04
CA THR A 674 -0.68 8.28 6.01
C THR A 674 -1.20 7.68 7.32
N LEU A 675 -1.28 6.36 7.41
CA LEU A 675 -1.39 5.66 8.68
C LEU A 675 -0.09 5.90 9.45
N LYS A 676 -0.20 6.41 10.68
CA LYS A 676 0.96 6.79 11.50
C LYS A 676 1.32 5.73 12.53
N ILE A 677 0.35 4.92 12.94
CA ILE A 677 0.44 4.00 14.07
C ILE A 677 0.23 2.56 13.63
N SER A 678 -0.79 2.33 12.80
CA SER A 678 -1.17 1.00 12.35
C SER A 678 -0.26 0.50 11.23
N ASP A 679 0.00 -0.80 11.27
CA ASP A 679 0.74 -1.55 10.25
C ASP A 679 -0.22 -2.46 9.50
N LEU A 680 -0.27 -2.33 8.17
CA LEU A 680 -1.23 -3.06 7.33
C LEU A 680 -1.07 -4.58 7.35
N TYR A 681 0.12 -5.07 7.71
CA TYR A 681 0.41 -6.49 7.82
C TYR A 681 0.22 -7.00 9.26
N ALA A 682 0.87 -6.34 10.22
CA ALA A 682 0.85 -6.76 11.62
C ALA A 682 -0.54 -6.60 12.27
N ASP A 683 -1.34 -5.60 11.81
CA ASP A 683 -2.66 -5.28 12.35
C ASP A 683 -3.82 -5.76 11.46
N ALA A 684 -3.61 -6.79 10.65
CA ALA A 684 -4.61 -7.32 9.72
C ALA A 684 -5.95 -7.68 10.40
N ASP A 685 -5.89 -8.24 11.60
CA ASP A 685 -7.04 -8.56 12.42
C ASP A 685 -7.79 -7.31 12.91
N LEU A 686 -7.06 -6.25 13.24
CA LEU A 686 -7.65 -4.97 13.67
C LEU A 686 -8.32 -4.24 12.51
N ILE A 687 -7.77 -4.34 11.29
CA ILE A 687 -8.38 -3.73 10.10
C ILE A 687 -9.76 -4.34 9.84
N GLU A 688 -9.86 -5.67 9.88
CA GLU A 688 -11.13 -6.37 9.68
C GLU A 688 -12.13 -6.06 10.79
N ALA A 689 -11.68 -6.06 12.06
CA ALA A 689 -12.50 -5.71 13.19
C ALA A 689 -13.03 -4.27 13.12
N ALA A 690 -12.14 -3.30 12.80
CA ALA A 690 -12.51 -1.90 12.65
C ALA A 690 -13.50 -1.67 11.50
N HIS A 691 -13.33 -2.37 10.38
CA HIS A 691 -14.27 -2.29 9.26
C HIS A 691 -15.67 -2.79 9.63
N MET A 692 -15.76 -3.95 10.29
CA MET A 692 -17.05 -4.51 10.72
C MET A 692 -17.75 -3.62 11.74
N ASP A 693 -17.00 -3.04 12.67
CA ASP A 693 -17.57 -2.12 13.65
C ASP A 693 -18.01 -0.80 13.01
N ALA A 694 -17.24 -0.27 12.08
CA ALA A 694 -17.60 0.94 11.34
C ALA A 694 -18.90 0.74 10.54
N LEU A 695 -19.09 -0.42 9.89
CA LEU A 695 -20.33 -0.77 9.21
C LEU A 695 -21.51 -0.83 10.18
N ALA A 696 -21.33 -1.46 11.36
CA ALA A 696 -22.37 -1.56 12.37
C ALA A 696 -22.76 -0.18 12.94
N ILE A 697 -21.77 0.67 13.22
CA ILE A 697 -21.96 2.03 13.72
C ILE A 697 -22.68 2.89 12.68
N THR A 698 -22.20 2.91 11.43
CA THR A 698 -22.81 3.74 10.38
C THR A 698 -24.20 3.26 9.95
N ALA A 699 -24.54 2.00 10.16
CA ALA A 699 -25.89 1.49 9.97
C ALA A 699 -26.86 2.04 11.04
N GLN A 700 -26.39 2.29 12.28
CA GLN A 700 -27.18 2.84 13.37
C GLN A 700 -27.19 4.37 13.36
N ASP A 701 -26.06 5.00 13.11
CA ASP A 701 -25.87 6.45 13.09
C ASP A 701 -25.00 6.86 11.90
N PRO A 702 -25.59 7.05 10.71
CA PRO A 702 -24.85 7.39 9.48
C PRO A 702 -24.02 8.68 9.57
N ASN A 703 -24.40 9.60 10.45
CA ASN A 703 -23.77 10.92 10.58
C ASN A 703 -22.85 11.04 11.81
N LEU A 704 -22.80 10.01 12.66
CA LEU A 704 -22.02 10.00 13.91
C LEU A 704 -22.36 11.20 14.84
N THR A 705 -23.65 11.49 14.98
CA THR A 705 -24.16 12.66 15.74
C THR A 705 -24.87 12.29 17.04
N SER A 706 -25.18 11.02 17.26
CA SER A 706 -25.77 10.54 18.50
C SER A 706 -24.80 10.68 19.68
N ASP A 707 -25.32 10.81 20.87
CA ASP A 707 -24.50 10.93 22.11
C ASP A 707 -23.51 9.76 22.26
N ALA A 708 -23.84 8.58 21.74
CA ALA A 708 -22.98 7.40 21.81
C ALA A 708 -21.75 7.49 20.89
N TYR A 709 -21.85 8.19 19.75
CA TYR A 709 -20.82 8.20 18.71
C TYR A 709 -20.28 9.60 18.35
N ALA A 710 -20.81 10.67 18.97
CA ALA A 710 -20.40 12.04 18.64
C ALA A 710 -18.91 12.29 18.86
N THR A 711 -18.33 11.79 19.96
CA THR A 711 -16.88 11.91 20.24
C THR A 711 -16.04 11.17 19.22
N LEU A 712 -16.47 9.99 18.80
CA LEU A 712 -15.83 9.19 17.78
C LEU A 712 -15.92 9.86 16.38
N GLY A 713 -17.07 10.51 16.09
CA GLY A 713 -17.25 11.29 14.87
C GLY A 713 -16.33 12.51 14.79
N ILE A 714 -16.13 13.21 15.91
CA ILE A 714 -15.15 14.31 16.02
C ILE A 714 -13.74 13.77 15.78
N GLU A 715 -13.39 12.65 16.40
CA GLU A 715 -12.09 12.00 16.25
C GLU A 715 -11.80 11.60 14.80
N ALA A 716 -12.77 10.97 14.11
CA ALA A 716 -12.65 10.59 12.71
C ALA A 716 -12.43 11.82 11.79
N LYS A 717 -13.17 12.90 12.02
CA LYS A 717 -13.00 14.17 11.27
C LYS A 717 -11.65 14.82 11.54
N ASP A 718 -11.17 14.82 12.77
CA ASP A 718 -9.91 15.46 13.12
C ASP A 718 -8.69 14.69 12.56
N ARG A 719 -8.78 13.36 12.46
CA ARG A 719 -7.71 12.52 11.85
C ARG A 719 -7.76 12.50 10.33
N PHE A 720 -8.95 12.41 9.76
CA PHE A 720 -9.16 12.14 8.34
C PHE A 720 -10.08 13.17 7.68
N GLY A 721 -10.01 14.44 8.10
CA GLY A 721 -10.83 15.54 7.61
C GLY A 721 -10.80 15.74 6.10
N ILE A 722 -9.67 15.43 5.46
CA ILE A 722 -9.51 15.51 4.00
C ILE A 722 -10.57 14.70 3.23
N TYR A 723 -11.00 13.56 3.76
CA TYR A 723 -12.06 12.74 3.15
C TYR A 723 -13.46 13.38 3.26
N PHE A 724 -13.64 14.34 4.17
CA PHE A 724 -14.88 15.10 4.33
C PHE A 724 -14.84 16.40 3.50
N GLU A 725 -13.66 17.01 3.28
CA GLU A 725 -13.49 18.30 2.60
C GLU A 725 -13.62 18.19 1.07
N GLU A 726 -13.17 17.10 0.45
CA GLU A 726 -13.28 16.87 -1.00
C GLU A 726 -14.74 16.89 -1.50
N LEU A 727 -15.73 16.85 -0.61
CA LEU A 727 -17.15 16.88 -0.91
C LEU A 727 -17.81 18.26 -0.69
N GLY A 728 -17.03 19.31 -0.41
CA GLY A 728 -17.53 20.69 -0.34
C GLY A 728 -18.26 21.04 0.96
N TYR A 729 -18.09 20.28 2.02
CA TYR A 729 -18.51 20.68 3.36
C TYR A 729 -17.41 21.49 4.03
N LYS A 730 -17.59 22.84 4.01
CA LYS A 730 -16.84 23.76 4.87
C LYS A 730 -17.43 23.79 6.27
#